data_37e3ecc92098249ba93c61e989f35f65
#
_entry.id   37e3ecc92098249ba93c61e989f35f65
#
_cell.length_a   1.000
_cell.length_b   1.000
_cell.length_c   1.000
_cell.angle_alpha   90.00
_cell.angle_beta   90.00
_cell.angle_gamma   90.00
#
_symmetry.space_group_name_H-M   'P 1'
#
loop_
_entity.id
_entity.type
_entity.pdbx_description
1 polymer ?
#
loop_
_entity_poly.entity_id
_entity_poly.type
_entity_poly.pdbx_seq_one_letter_code
_entity_poly.pdbx_strand_id
1 'polypeptide(L)'
;MRRRARSILAVGALLFGVAGLAPIAQAQSGSSGRAAADDGAEIKVFRAEVTQKQIPLLLQAGQDGHELGEQVTASGRTAVEVYLTDKQAEKLEKQGVALTEHTLSAKAEARVEDASQGVFRPYSGSGGLKEEIVRTGQANPGLTKVESIGRTINGQDILALKLTKNAKKSKDGSKPSVLYVSNQHAREWITPEMTRRLMHYYLDKYKTDKRIKKIVDSTELWFVLSANPDGYDYTFRNSDTRLWRKNLRDVNGDGVISAGDGVDLNRNFAYKWGYDDEGSSPNPTSQTYRGASPGSEPETRALDRFEKRVGFTYGINYHSAAELLLYGVGWQVATPTPDDVLYKALAGTPDHSAVPGYHPQVSSELYTTNGEADGHASNVNGMAMFTPEMSTCQTASNLDPNDAWKASDCQSVFNFPDDEKLIQQEFQKNVPFALSVAETAAHPDQPVSSVGLSAADFTPATFSTSYARGADQQVSVVVRKSVRDKELKYRVNGGRTQDQALRPWKGGETYGGEDNLYFDEYRAKVKDGKPGDKVEVWFTGRARGGKKVAGSHFTYTVAERPKADTLVVAEEGVAATQAQKYVDALKANGRKAIVWDVATQGAPDALAVLKYFRTVVHYSGATGPGNATQLQLRAYLNEGGKLIEAGELAGGSVKLADGTPSDDFSQYYLGAYSRTSTPGATGFTGSGNLDGYTGALGDAPGNALDKAGTYGVTSDELSVAKYPQFASAGAGQFAGTVNPYGPYAGSSMVAAVHTDDAYKRLTRTIDLTGVGASDKPTLSTRLLWDTEPGYDHAVVEAHTVGADDWTTLPETGGATSTAVPAECGAGFLIGEHPWLKHYLTLADNACTATGTTGSWNSLTGSSSGWQQVGFDLSAYAGKSVQVSISYITDPGTGGHGVLADEASLVVGGTAKETEGFESSLGPWSVAGPPAGSPAVLKDWSRTGALFKTYGAVTTKDTVLLGFGLEQVPAAADRTALVKKALASLDK
;
A
#
# COMPACT_ATOMS: atom_id res chain seq x y z
N MET A 1 -0.87 12.49 47.44
CA MET A 1 0.45 12.36 48.09
C MET A 1 1.50 12.14 46.98
N ARG A 2 2.23 13.11 46.77
CA ARG A 2 3.62 13.35 46.43
C ARG A 2 4.54 12.12 46.38
N ARG A 3 5.27 11.87 45.29
CA ARG A 3 6.72 12.06 45.28
C ARG A 3 7.27 12.03 43.84
N ARG A 4 8.05 13.05 43.57
CA ARG A 4 8.94 13.29 42.45
C ARG A 4 10.19 12.40 42.53
N ALA A 5 10.82 12.07 41.41
CA ALA A 5 12.28 11.92 41.35
C ALA A 5 12.80 12.54 40.05
N ARG A 6 13.69 13.47 40.20
CA ARG A 6 14.55 14.09 39.17
C ARG A 6 15.89 13.36 39.09
N SER A 7 16.54 13.39 37.93
CA SER A 7 18.02 13.44 37.75
C SER A 7 18.27 13.93 36.35
N ILE A 8 18.74 15.11 36.04
CA ILE A 8 20.03 15.78 36.12
C ILE A 8 21.11 15.09 35.23
N LEU A 9 21.29 15.66 34.03
CA LEU A 9 22.37 16.46 33.45
C LEU A 9 23.79 15.87 33.34
N ALA A 10 24.36 15.89 32.12
CA ALA A 10 25.73 16.33 31.92
C ALA A 10 25.88 17.00 30.55
N VAL A 11 26.38 18.22 30.58
CA VAL A 11 26.73 19.13 29.51
C VAL A 11 28.17 18.84 29.08
N GLY A 12 28.49 18.96 27.80
CA GLY A 12 29.83 19.02 27.27
C GLY A 12 29.85 19.90 26.03
N ALA A 13 30.19 21.17 26.23
CA ALA A 13 30.47 22.11 25.17
C ALA A 13 31.94 22.02 24.73
N LEU A 14 32.20 22.12 23.44
CA LEU A 14 33.50 22.54 22.93
C LEU A 14 33.29 23.45 21.70
N LEU A 15 33.71 24.69 21.87
CA LEU A 15 33.87 25.76 20.88
C LEU A 15 35.17 25.57 20.10
N PHE A 16 35.14 26.00 18.84
CA PHE A 16 36.17 26.68 18.02
C PHE A 16 35.72 26.56 16.56
N GLY A 17 35.68 27.50 15.69
CA GLY A 17 36.12 28.87 15.64
C GLY A 17 36.19 29.31 14.16
N VAL A 18 35.53 30.36 13.87
CA VAL A 18 35.84 31.48 12.96
C VAL A 18 36.26 31.25 11.49
N ALA A 19 35.47 31.85 10.62
CA ALA A 19 35.75 32.78 9.50
C ALA A 19 36.03 32.20 8.10
N GLY A 20 35.27 32.75 7.17
CA GLY A 20 35.55 32.72 5.75
C GLY A 20 34.37 33.28 4.93
N LEU A 21 34.16 34.61 4.92
CA LEU A 21 33.32 35.28 3.94
C LEU A 21 33.99 35.22 2.56
N ALA A 22 33.32 34.76 1.55
CA ALA A 22 33.64 34.98 0.15
C ALA A 22 32.37 35.39 -0.64
N PRO A 23 32.50 36.25 -1.67
CA PRO A 23 31.46 37.18 -2.07
C PRO A 23 30.45 36.64 -3.06
N ILE A 24 29.25 37.21 -3.00
CA ILE A 24 28.15 37.07 -3.95
C ILE A 24 28.60 37.57 -5.32
N ALA A 25 28.73 36.71 -6.30
CA ALA A 25 28.83 37.10 -7.70
C ALA A 25 27.42 37.20 -8.31
N GLN A 26 27.02 38.42 -8.71
CA GLN A 26 25.89 38.61 -9.61
C GLN A 26 26.20 37.99 -10.97
N ALA A 27 25.43 37.03 -11.41
CA ALA A 27 25.46 36.54 -12.79
C ALA A 27 24.45 37.34 -13.61
N GLN A 28 24.98 38.02 -14.59
CA GLN A 28 24.26 38.72 -15.64
C GLN A 28 23.49 37.77 -16.54
N SER A 29 22.31 38.22 -16.96
CA SER A 29 21.51 37.63 -18.01
C SER A 29 22.32 37.53 -19.34
N GLY A 30 22.51 36.28 -19.77
CA GLY A 30 23.02 36.01 -21.12
C GLY A 30 22.12 34.95 -21.74
N SER A 31 21.38 35.38 -22.76
CA SER A 31 20.62 34.51 -23.65
C SER A 31 21.57 33.61 -24.40
N SER A 32 21.38 32.30 -24.31
CA SER A 32 21.66 31.37 -25.42
C SER A 32 21.48 29.89 -25.03
N GLY A 33 20.91 29.14 -25.92
CA GLY A 33 21.07 27.72 -26.02
C GLY A 33 20.01 26.92 -25.20
N ARG A 34 18.96 26.53 -25.89
CA ARG A 34 18.14 25.37 -25.53
C ARG A 34 19.11 24.20 -25.26
N ALA A 35 19.39 23.91 -24.01
CA ALA A 35 19.87 22.61 -23.65
C ALA A 35 18.72 21.63 -23.98
N ALA A 36 19.03 20.55 -24.66
CA ALA A 36 18.08 19.47 -24.93
C ALA A 36 17.44 19.07 -23.58
N ALA A 37 16.13 19.06 -23.55
CA ALA A 37 15.36 18.60 -22.38
C ALA A 37 15.77 17.15 -22.12
N ASP A 38 15.98 16.82 -20.86
CA ASP A 38 16.16 15.48 -20.40
C ASP A 38 14.87 14.68 -20.65
N ASP A 39 14.91 13.72 -21.58
CA ASP A 39 13.74 12.95 -22.05
C ASP A 39 13.10 12.04 -20.96
N GLY A 40 13.59 12.10 -19.73
CA GLY A 40 13.12 11.30 -18.61
C GLY A 40 12.17 12.00 -17.62
N ALA A 41 11.89 13.29 -17.75
CA ALA A 41 11.17 14.08 -16.75
C ALA A 41 9.68 14.29 -17.07
N GLU A 42 9.27 14.12 -18.32
CA GLU A 42 7.90 14.38 -18.76
C GLU A 42 6.95 13.26 -18.32
N ILE A 43 5.92 13.60 -17.54
CA ILE A 43 4.84 12.68 -17.19
C ILE A 43 3.70 12.88 -18.19
N LYS A 44 3.41 11.83 -18.95
CA LYS A 44 2.35 11.78 -19.95
C LYS A 44 1.15 10.99 -19.48
N VAL A 45 0.01 11.20 -20.13
CA VAL A 45 -1.22 10.48 -19.86
C VAL A 45 -1.35 9.32 -20.83
N PHE A 46 -1.55 8.12 -20.34
CA PHE A 46 -1.87 6.97 -21.14
C PHE A 46 -3.20 6.37 -20.70
N ARG A 47 -3.94 5.83 -21.65
CA ARG A 47 -5.17 5.07 -21.43
C ARG A 47 -5.00 3.64 -21.84
N ALA A 48 -5.57 2.74 -21.04
CA ALA A 48 -5.55 1.31 -21.32
C ALA A 48 -6.86 0.64 -20.89
N GLU A 49 -7.20 -0.46 -21.56
CA GLU A 49 -8.17 -1.43 -21.05
C GLU A 49 -7.41 -2.63 -20.50
N VAL A 50 -7.34 -2.75 -19.19
CA VAL A 50 -6.54 -3.76 -18.50
C VAL A 50 -7.41 -4.86 -17.90
N THR A 51 -6.87 -6.07 -17.86
CA THR A 51 -7.43 -7.19 -17.11
C THR A 51 -7.07 -7.05 -15.63
N GLN A 52 -7.77 -7.77 -14.75
CA GLN A 52 -7.41 -7.84 -13.32
C GLN A 52 -5.96 -8.29 -13.08
N LYS A 53 -5.39 -9.10 -13.97
CA LYS A 53 -3.98 -9.55 -13.88
C LYS A 53 -2.97 -8.46 -14.23
N GLN A 54 -3.37 -7.43 -14.95
CA GLN A 54 -2.50 -6.32 -15.37
C GLN A 54 -2.53 -5.15 -14.40
N ILE A 55 -3.52 -5.05 -13.51
CA ILE A 55 -3.58 -3.98 -12.49
C ILE A 55 -2.34 -3.96 -11.59
N PRO A 56 -1.81 -5.11 -11.11
CA PRO A 56 -0.57 -5.11 -10.34
C PRO A 56 0.63 -4.54 -11.07
N LEU A 57 0.71 -4.69 -12.38
CA LEU A 57 1.79 -4.11 -13.19
C LEU A 57 1.75 -2.58 -13.14
N LEU A 58 0.55 -2.00 -13.14
CA LEU A 58 0.37 -0.55 -13.02
C LEU A 58 0.77 -0.04 -11.63
N LEU A 59 0.40 -0.78 -10.58
CA LEU A 59 0.81 -0.45 -9.20
C LEU A 59 2.32 -0.57 -9.02
N GLN A 60 2.95 -1.58 -9.62
CA GLN A 60 4.42 -1.74 -9.64
C GLN A 60 5.12 -0.63 -10.44
N ALA A 61 4.48 -0.14 -11.50
CA ALA A 61 4.96 1.03 -12.23
C ALA A 61 4.74 2.35 -11.46
N GLY A 62 4.31 2.25 -10.20
CA GLY A 62 4.21 3.38 -9.29
C GLY A 62 2.90 4.16 -9.36
N GLN A 63 1.88 3.63 -10.03
CA GLN A 63 0.58 4.30 -10.08
C GLN A 63 -0.14 4.23 -8.73
N ASP A 64 -0.88 5.27 -8.39
CA ASP A 64 -1.77 5.24 -7.24
C ASP A 64 -3.05 4.48 -7.58
N GLY A 65 -3.38 3.45 -6.82
CA GLY A 65 -4.58 2.64 -7.03
C GLY A 65 -5.88 3.46 -7.00
N HIS A 66 -5.96 4.53 -6.19
CA HIS A 66 -7.10 5.47 -6.16
C HIS A 66 -7.34 6.14 -7.52
N GLU A 67 -6.29 6.39 -8.27
CA GLU A 67 -6.36 7.14 -9.53
C GLU A 67 -6.65 6.25 -10.73
N LEU A 68 -6.55 4.93 -10.58
CA LEU A 68 -6.77 3.99 -11.70
C LEU A 68 -8.24 3.92 -12.15
N GLY A 69 -9.19 4.32 -11.32
CA GLY A 69 -10.62 4.35 -11.63
C GLY A 69 -11.19 3.00 -12.09
N GLU A 70 -12.19 2.46 -11.40
CA GLU A 70 -12.78 1.16 -11.79
C GLU A 70 -13.99 1.34 -12.74
N GLN A 71 -13.76 1.41 -14.04
CA GLN A 71 -14.82 1.25 -15.02
C GLN A 71 -14.68 -0.11 -15.72
N VAL A 72 -15.51 -1.08 -15.35
CA VAL A 72 -15.54 -2.39 -16.02
C VAL A 72 -16.17 -2.22 -17.38
N THR A 73 -15.40 -2.51 -18.45
CA THR A 73 -15.91 -2.53 -19.82
C THR A 73 -16.76 -3.78 -20.08
N ALA A 74 -17.55 -3.77 -21.17
CA ALA A 74 -18.34 -4.94 -21.60
C ALA A 74 -17.49 -6.18 -21.91
N SER A 75 -16.17 -6.01 -22.09
CA SER A 75 -15.21 -7.11 -22.30
C SER A 75 -14.69 -7.75 -21.00
N GLY A 76 -15.13 -7.29 -19.82
CA GLY A 76 -14.59 -7.72 -18.54
C GLY A 76 -13.21 -7.16 -18.24
N ARG A 77 -12.82 -6.06 -18.91
CA ARG A 77 -11.61 -5.29 -18.65
C ARG A 77 -11.94 -4.02 -17.88
N THR A 78 -10.96 -3.46 -17.20
CA THR A 78 -11.05 -2.17 -16.52
C THR A 78 -10.41 -1.10 -17.40
N ALA A 79 -11.13 -0.01 -17.66
CA ALA A 79 -10.55 1.16 -18.31
C ALA A 79 -9.78 1.97 -17.28
N VAL A 80 -8.51 2.26 -17.55
CA VAL A 80 -7.62 2.98 -16.63
C VAL A 80 -6.95 4.15 -17.36
N GLU A 81 -6.65 5.19 -16.58
CA GLU A 81 -5.79 6.28 -16.98
C GLU A 81 -4.55 6.26 -16.09
N VAL A 82 -3.36 6.28 -16.68
CA VAL A 82 -2.09 6.15 -15.97
C VAL A 82 -1.14 7.29 -16.34
N TYR A 83 -0.33 7.70 -15.38
CA TYR A 83 0.61 8.84 -15.47
C TYR A 83 2.02 8.29 -15.49
N LEU A 84 2.61 8.22 -16.66
CA LEU A 84 3.85 7.52 -16.93
C LEU A 84 4.83 8.42 -17.68
N THR A 85 6.11 8.21 -17.43
CA THR A 85 7.14 8.62 -18.39
C THR A 85 7.09 7.72 -19.62
N ASP A 86 7.67 8.14 -20.74
CA ASP A 86 7.75 7.29 -21.94
C ASP A 86 8.40 5.93 -21.62
N LYS A 87 9.41 5.93 -20.76
CA LYS A 87 10.10 4.73 -20.31
C LYS A 87 9.19 3.76 -19.54
N GLN A 88 8.38 4.29 -18.60
CA GLN A 88 7.42 3.47 -17.86
C GLN A 88 6.32 2.92 -18.78
N ALA A 89 5.87 3.72 -19.76
CA ALA A 89 4.89 3.32 -20.75
C ALA A 89 5.41 2.18 -21.64
N GLU A 90 6.59 2.35 -22.23
CA GLU A 90 7.21 1.29 -23.05
C GLU A 90 7.39 -0.03 -22.26
N LYS A 91 7.73 0.08 -20.98
CA LYS A 91 7.87 -1.06 -20.11
C LYS A 91 6.57 -1.83 -19.92
N LEU A 92 5.49 -1.13 -19.60
CA LEU A 92 4.17 -1.73 -19.45
C LEU A 92 3.67 -2.34 -20.77
N GLU A 93 3.96 -1.71 -21.92
CA GLU A 93 3.65 -2.25 -23.24
C GLU A 93 4.38 -3.58 -23.50
N LYS A 94 5.65 -3.68 -23.15
CA LYS A 94 6.43 -4.92 -23.24
C LYS A 94 5.88 -6.02 -22.33
N GLN A 95 5.25 -5.66 -21.22
CA GLN A 95 4.56 -6.58 -20.30
C GLN A 95 3.14 -6.94 -20.79
N GLY A 96 2.75 -6.48 -21.98
CA GLY A 96 1.47 -6.81 -22.62
C GLY A 96 0.32 -5.88 -22.19
N VAL A 97 0.60 -4.74 -21.57
CA VAL A 97 -0.38 -3.68 -21.33
C VAL A 97 -0.45 -2.83 -22.60
N ALA A 98 -1.58 -2.84 -23.29
CA ALA A 98 -1.78 -2.00 -24.47
C ALA A 98 -2.09 -0.57 -24.00
N LEU A 99 -1.11 0.31 -24.12
CA LEU A 99 -1.22 1.73 -23.79
C LEU A 99 -1.53 2.57 -25.02
N THR A 100 -2.27 3.63 -24.83
CA THR A 100 -2.51 4.65 -25.86
C THR A 100 -2.28 6.01 -25.25
N GLU A 101 -1.29 6.73 -25.73
CA GLU A 101 -1.03 8.10 -25.27
C GLU A 101 -2.24 8.98 -25.57
N HIS A 102 -2.69 9.71 -24.57
CA HIS A 102 -3.81 10.62 -24.67
C HIS A 102 -3.33 12.05 -24.73
N THR A 103 -3.19 12.56 -25.94
CA THR A 103 -2.79 13.95 -26.22
C THR A 103 -4.01 14.85 -26.34
N LEU A 104 -3.85 16.12 -25.97
CA LEU A 104 -4.88 17.14 -26.22
C LEU A 104 -5.02 17.43 -27.72
N SER A 105 -6.22 17.83 -28.12
CA SER A 105 -6.38 18.53 -29.40
C SER A 105 -5.71 19.91 -29.35
N ALA A 106 -5.23 20.41 -30.48
CA ALA A 106 -4.59 21.74 -30.56
C ALA A 106 -5.47 22.87 -29.96
N LYS A 107 -6.81 22.71 -30.01
CA LYS A 107 -7.75 23.64 -29.38
C LYS A 107 -7.76 23.52 -27.85
N ALA A 108 -7.60 22.33 -27.35
CA ALA A 108 -7.54 22.09 -25.91
C ALA A 108 -6.16 22.46 -25.35
N GLU A 109 -5.07 22.23 -26.08
CA GLU A 109 -3.72 22.74 -25.74
C GLU A 109 -3.71 24.26 -25.60
N ALA A 110 -4.24 24.98 -26.59
CA ALA A 110 -4.33 26.45 -26.56
C ALA A 110 -5.12 26.95 -25.32
N ARG A 111 -6.13 26.21 -24.87
CA ARG A 111 -6.89 26.55 -23.66
C ARG A 111 -6.10 26.27 -22.38
N VAL A 112 -5.33 25.19 -22.33
CA VAL A 112 -4.47 24.85 -21.18
C VAL A 112 -3.31 25.86 -21.06
N GLU A 113 -2.73 26.29 -22.19
CA GLU A 113 -1.69 27.33 -22.20
C GLU A 113 -2.23 28.71 -21.76
N ASP A 114 -3.50 29.01 -22.04
CA ASP A 114 -4.18 30.21 -21.58
C ASP A 114 -4.64 30.14 -20.09
N ALA A 115 -4.71 28.94 -19.53
CA ALA A 115 -5.19 28.67 -18.16
C ALA A 115 -4.37 29.39 -17.08
N SER A 116 -3.12 29.76 -17.36
CA SER A 116 -2.29 30.55 -16.44
C SER A 116 -2.84 31.98 -16.15
N GLN A 117 -3.89 32.40 -16.83
CA GLN A 117 -4.59 33.68 -16.66
C GLN A 117 -6.07 33.52 -16.25
N GLY A 118 -6.55 32.29 -16.03
CA GLY A 118 -7.93 31.96 -15.75
C GLY A 118 -8.26 31.77 -14.28
N VAL A 119 -9.04 30.71 -14.00
CA VAL A 119 -9.50 30.34 -12.64
C VAL A 119 -8.32 29.90 -11.77
N PHE A 120 -7.42 29.10 -12.35
CA PHE A 120 -6.29 28.51 -11.64
C PHE A 120 -5.08 29.45 -11.64
N ARG A 121 -4.39 29.53 -10.51
CA ARG A 121 -3.28 30.45 -10.31
C ARG A 121 -2.21 29.80 -9.46
N PRO A 122 -0.91 30.08 -9.69
CA PRO A 122 0.16 29.55 -8.85
C PRO A 122 0.03 30.03 -7.39
N TYR A 123 0.74 29.36 -6.51
CA TYR A 123 0.80 29.77 -5.10
C TYR A 123 1.59 31.06 -4.93
N SER A 124 2.75 31.14 -5.53
CA SER A 124 3.66 32.28 -5.46
C SER A 124 3.40 33.30 -6.57
N GLY A 125 4.10 34.45 -6.49
CA GLY A 125 4.05 35.52 -7.50
C GLY A 125 2.88 36.45 -7.32
N SER A 126 2.81 37.45 -8.22
CA SER A 126 1.75 38.47 -8.22
C SER A 126 0.43 37.90 -8.64
N GLY A 127 -0.62 38.12 -7.85
CA GLY A 127 -1.96 37.50 -8.07
C GLY A 127 -2.09 36.07 -7.60
N GLY A 128 -1.02 35.46 -7.10
CA GLY A 128 -1.04 34.08 -6.60
C GLY A 128 -1.80 33.89 -5.29
N LEU A 129 -1.99 32.61 -4.91
CA LEU A 129 -2.77 32.25 -3.71
C LEU A 129 -2.16 32.81 -2.42
N LYS A 130 -0.84 32.86 -2.32
CA LYS A 130 -0.12 33.44 -1.18
C LYS A 130 -0.42 34.91 -1.00
N GLU A 131 -0.42 35.68 -2.08
CA GLU A 131 -0.78 37.10 -2.02
C GLU A 131 -2.24 37.31 -1.65
N GLU A 132 -3.13 36.50 -2.20
CA GLU A 132 -4.56 36.54 -1.91
C GLU A 132 -4.88 36.25 -0.44
N ILE A 133 -4.30 35.24 0.17
CA ILE A 133 -4.54 34.91 1.58
C ILE A 133 -4.06 36.06 2.50
N VAL A 134 -2.93 36.67 2.16
CA VAL A 134 -2.41 37.81 2.92
C VAL A 134 -3.33 39.02 2.78
N ARG A 135 -3.75 39.38 1.55
CA ARG A 135 -4.68 40.49 1.29
C ARG A 135 -6.03 40.28 1.99
N THR A 136 -6.56 39.06 1.93
CA THR A 136 -7.82 38.65 2.60
C THR A 136 -7.71 38.85 4.11
N GLY A 137 -6.57 38.44 4.69
CA GLY A 137 -6.27 38.66 6.11
C GLY A 137 -6.19 40.10 6.51
N GLN A 138 -5.60 40.95 5.68
CA GLN A 138 -5.50 42.39 5.89
C GLN A 138 -6.84 43.10 5.75
N ALA A 139 -7.65 42.70 4.77
CA ALA A 139 -8.97 43.31 4.52
C ALA A 139 -10.00 42.98 5.63
N ASN A 140 -9.82 41.92 6.39
CA ASN A 140 -10.77 41.44 7.39
C ASN A 140 -10.17 41.32 8.81
N PRO A 141 -9.49 42.37 9.35
CA PRO A 141 -8.66 42.27 10.57
C PRO A 141 -9.42 41.90 11.84
N GLY A 142 -10.73 42.05 11.87
CA GLY A 142 -11.60 41.68 13.00
C GLY A 142 -11.99 40.20 13.00
N LEU A 143 -11.88 39.53 11.85
CA LEU A 143 -12.31 38.15 11.65
C LEU A 143 -11.14 37.22 11.33
N THR A 144 -10.01 37.74 10.87
CA THR A 144 -8.92 36.91 10.34
C THR A 144 -7.59 37.17 11.03
N LYS A 145 -6.77 36.11 11.04
CA LYS A 145 -5.35 36.10 11.37
C LYS A 145 -4.64 35.18 10.35
N VAL A 146 -3.58 35.69 9.73
CA VAL A 146 -2.72 34.90 8.84
C VAL A 146 -1.42 34.58 9.55
N GLU A 147 -0.93 33.38 9.43
CA GLU A 147 0.37 32.96 9.95
C GLU A 147 1.02 31.91 9.04
N SER A 148 2.34 31.80 9.11
CA SER A 148 3.08 30.68 8.53
C SER A 148 3.08 29.52 9.53
N ILE A 149 2.64 28.34 9.09
CA ILE A 149 2.65 27.11 9.89
C ILE A 149 3.97 26.34 9.74
N GLY A 150 4.77 26.69 8.75
CA GLY A 150 6.06 26.10 8.44
C GLY A 150 6.56 26.53 7.08
N ARG A 151 7.62 25.86 6.62
CA ARG A 151 8.20 26.09 5.30
C ARG A 151 8.33 24.77 4.55
N THR A 152 8.24 24.88 3.23
CA THR A 152 8.49 23.80 2.28
C THR A 152 9.98 23.45 2.20
N ILE A 153 10.29 22.42 1.43
CA ILE A 153 11.66 22.00 1.17
C ILE A 153 12.51 23.13 0.54
N ASN A 154 11.91 23.97 -0.33
CA ASN A 154 12.57 25.10 -0.96
C ASN A 154 12.44 26.41 -0.17
N GLY A 155 11.89 26.34 1.06
CA GLY A 155 11.83 27.47 1.98
C GLY A 155 10.63 28.41 1.80
N GLN A 156 9.63 28.06 0.97
CA GLN A 156 8.39 28.84 0.88
C GLN A 156 7.56 28.71 2.17
N ASP A 157 6.92 29.80 2.60
CA ASP A 157 5.98 29.76 3.73
C ASP A 157 4.70 29.04 3.35
N ILE A 158 4.30 28.06 4.15
CA ILE A 158 2.97 27.46 4.11
C ILE A 158 2.06 28.32 4.98
N LEU A 159 1.13 29.04 4.36
CA LEU A 159 0.26 29.99 5.05
C LEU A 159 -1.05 29.35 5.46
N ALA A 160 -1.48 29.67 6.69
CA ALA A 160 -2.81 29.38 7.20
C ALA A 160 -3.55 30.67 7.56
N LEU A 161 -4.83 30.75 7.19
CA LEU A 161 -5.74 31.82 7.60
C LEU A 161 -6.73 31.30 8.62
N LYS A 162 -6.66 31.83 9.84
CA LYS A 162 -7.69 31.67 10.87
C LYS A 162 -8.84 32.62 10.62
N LEU A 163 -10.05 32.09 10.58
CA LEU A 163 -11.29 32.86 10.46
C LEU A 163 -12.20 32.59 11.67
N THR A 164 -12.37 33.59 12.48
CA THR A 164 -13.29 33.58 13.64
C THR A 164 -13.50 34.99 14.15
N LYS A 165 -14.54 35.25 14.91
CA LYS A 165 -14.73 36.56 15.56
C LYS A 165 -13.56 36.88 16.52
N ASN A 166 -12.94 38.05 16.36
CA ASN A 166 -11.77 38.50 17.10
C ASN A 166 -10.53 37.57 16.92
N ALA A 167 -10.28 37.09 15.71
CA ALA A 167 -9.26 36.09 15.42
C ALA A 167 -7.87 36.40 15.99
N LYS A 168 -7.42 37.64 15.91
CA LYS A 168 -6.13 38.10 16.44
C LYS A 168 -6.04 38.07 17.98
N LYS A 169 -7.17 38.16 18.68
CA LYS A 169 -7.24 38.20 20.15
C LYS A 169 -7.57 36.84 20.76
N SER A 170 -8.23 35.96 20.03
CA SER A 170 -8.55 34.61 20.52
C SER A 170 -7.30 33.71 20.43
N LYS A 171 -7.01 33.04 21.54
CA LYS A 171 -5.96 32.01 21.58
C LYS A 171 -6.35 30.91 20.60
N ASP A 172 -5.39 30.36 19.85
CA ASP A 172 -5.62 29.25 18.95
C ASP A 172 -6.09 28.01 19.73
N GLY A 173 -7.09 27.32 19.19
CA GLY A 173 -7.76 26.20 19.88
C GLY A 173 -8.64 26.56 21.07
N SER A 174 -8.94 27.87 21.28
CA SER A 174 -9.82 28.30 22.38
C SER A 174 -11.32 28.07 22.12
N LYS A 175 -11.68 27.82 20.88
CA LYS A 175 -13.01 27.41 20.43
C LYS A 175 -12.89 26.07 19.68
N PRO A 176 -13.98 25.32 19.51
CA PRO A 176 -13.99 24.21 18.58
C PRO A 176 -13.42 24.65 17.22
N SER A 177 -12.59 23.84 16.63
CA SER A 177 -11.81 24.27 15.45
C SER A 177 -11.94 23.27 14.30
N VAL A 178 -11.95 23.79 13.08
CA VAL A 178 -12.01 22.99 11.85
C VAL A 178 -10.87 23.43 10.93
N LEU A 179 -10.16 22.45 10.40
CA LEU A 179 -9.13 22.63 9.38
C LEU A 179 -9.71 22.32 8.00
N TYR A 180 -9.53 23.23 7.06
CA TYR A 180 -9.71 23.00 5.62
C TYR A 180 -8.31 23.10 5.00
N VAL A 181 -7.83 21.99 4.51
CA VAL A 181 -6.53 21.86 3.85
C VAL A 181 -6.71 21.28 2.46
N SER A 182 -5.83 21.63 1.55
CA SER A 182 -5.87 21.16 0.16
C SER A 182 -4.46 21.08 -0.44
N ASN A 183 -4.38 20.44 -1.60
CA ASN A 183 -3.21 20.41 -2.45
C ASN A 183 -1.97 19.82 -1.76
N GLN A 184 -2.12 18.65 -1.13
CA GLN A 184 -0.97 17.82 -0.79
C GLN A 184 -0.33 17.26 -2.07
N HIS A 185 -1.17 16.91 -3.06
CA HIS A 185 -0.73 16.53 -4.39
C HIS A 185 -0.81 17.73 -5.34
N ALA A 186 0.32 18.03 -5.96
CA ALA A 186 0.50 19.29 -6.69
C ALA A 186 -0.40 19.47 -7.91
N ARG A 187 -0.72 18.37 -8.66
CA ARG A 187 -1.54 18.39 -9.87
C ARG A 187 -3.04 18.62 -9.65
N GLU A 188 -3.50 18.56 -8.42
CA GLU A 188 -4.91 18.67 -8.04
C GLU A 188 -5.40 20.10 -7.93
N TRP A 189 -5.38 20.83 -9.03
CA TRP A 189 -5.62 22.29 -9.07
C TRP A 189 -6.99 22.74 -8.58
N ILE A 190 -8.00 21.86 -8.66
CA ILE A 190 -9.36 22.17 -8.20
C ILE A 190 -9.45 22.31 -6.67
N THR A 191 -8.55 21.65 -5.92
CA THR A 191 -8.62 21.58 -4.46
C THR A 191 -8.26 22.91 -3.78
N PRO A 192 -7.22 23.67 -4.18
CA PRO A 192 -7.01 25.04 -3.70
C PRO A 192 -8.19 25.98 -3.98
N GLU A 193 -8.83 25.84 -5.14
CA GLU A 193 -10.01 26.65 -5.49
C GLU A 193 -11.20 26.35 -4.57
N MET A 194 -11.42 25.10 -4.20
CA MET A 194 -12.43 24.75 -3.22
C MET A 194 -12.18 25.43 -1.87
N THR A 195 -10.97 25.29 -1.33
CA THR A 195 -10.61 25.86 -0.03
C THR A 195 -10.63 27.39 -0.06
N ARG A 196 -10.15 28.00 -1.15
CA ARG A 196 -10.17 29.45 -1.38
C ARG A 196 -11.58 30.01 -1.44
N ARG A 197 -12.45 29.40 -2.24
CA ARG A 197 -13.85 29.82 -2.39
C ARG A 197 -14.63 29.65 -1.09
N LEU A 198 -14.35 28.58 -0.32
CA LEU A 198 -14.98 28.36 0.98
C LEU A 198 -14.57 29.46 1.99
N MET A 199 -13.30 29.86 2.02
CA MET A 199 -12.80 30.98 2.83
C MET A 199 -13.58 32.28 2.52
N HIS A 200 -13.70 32.63 1.24
CA HIS A 200 -14.45 33.82 0.82
C HIS A 200 -15.96 33.67 1.10
N TYR A 201 -16.55 32.53 0.87
CA TYR A 201 -17.96 32.26 1.16
C TYR A 201 -18.31 32.58 2.62
N TYR A 202 -17.49 32.15 3.58
CA TYR A 202 -17.69 32.49 4.98
C TYR A 202 -17.56 33.99 5.25
N LEU A 203 -16.61 34.65 4.66
CA LEU A 203 -16.38 36.10 4.83
C LEU A 203 -17.52 36.92 4.25
N ASP A 204 -17.95 36.60 3.00
CA ASP A 204 -18.98 37.34 2.27
C ASP A 204 -20.36 37.20 2.90
N LYS A 205 -20.65 35.99 3.39
CA LYS A 205 -21.94 35.68 4.02
C LYS A 205 -22.00 36.04 5.51
N TYR A 206 -20.87 36.35 6.16
CA TYR A 206 -20.82 36.60 7.60
C TYR A 206 -21.83 37.63 8.10
N LYS A 207 -22.08 38.71 7.34
CA LYS A 207 -22.96 39.81 7.71
C LYS A 207 -24.45 39.54 7.35
N THR A 208 -24.66 38.70 6.36
CA THR A 208 -26.01 38.51 5.72
C THR A 208 -26.67 37.18 6.08
N ASP A 209 -25.89 36.16 6.39
CA ASP A 209 -26.37 34.81 6.73
C ASP A 209 -26.20 34.53 8.23
N LYS A 210 -27.32 34.27 8.93
CA LYS A 210 -27.33 33.97 10.37
C LYS A 210 -26.60 32.66 10.71
N ARG A 211 -26.68 31.66 9.82
CA ARG A 211 -26.00 30.37 9.98
C ARG A 211 -24.51 30.56 9.92
N ILE A 212 -24.00 31.22 8.88
CA ILE A 212 -22.59 31.52 8.72
C ILE A 212 -22.07 32.36 9.87
N LYS A 213 -22.81 33.40 10.24
CA LYS A 213 -22.44 34.23 11.39
C LYS A 213 -22.31 33.44 12.68
N LYS A 214 -23.21 32.49 12.95
CA LYS A 214 -23.17 31.62 14.12
C LYS A 214 -21.89 30.73 14.08
N ILE A 215 -21.59 30.11 12.95
CA ILE A 215 -20.40 29.29 12.78
C ILE A 215 -19.15 30.11 13.08
N VAL A 216 -18.94 31.23 12.40
CA VAL A 216 -17.74 32.08 12.54
C VAL A 216 -17.62 32.67 13.97
N ASP A 217 -18.73 33.01 14.61
CA ASP A 217 -18.70 33.54 15.98
C ASP A 217 -18.29 32.47 17.01
N SER A 218 -18.64 31.18 16.81
CA SER A 218 -18.49 30.10 17.80
C SER A 218 -17.35 29.13 17.50
N THR A 219 -16.79 29.14 16.29
CA THR A 219 -15.83 28.16 15.81
C THR A 219 -14.58 28.86 15.26
N GLU A 220 -13.43 28.24 15.33
CA GLU A 220 -12.21 28.65 14.63
C GLU A 220 -12.11 27.86 13.33
N LEU A 221 -12.25 28.53 12.20
CA LEU A 221 -12.07 27.95 10.87
C LEU A 221 -10.68 28.29 10.38
N TRP A 222 -9.94 27.29 9.94
CA TRP A 222 -8.59 27.47 9.45
C TRP A 222 -8.47 26.99 8.01
N PHE A 223 -7.82 27.75 7.15
CA PHE A 223 -7.69 27.50 5.72
C PHE A 223 -6.22 27.45 5.34
N VAL A 224 -5.79 26.31 4.78
CA VAL A 224 -4.47 26.09 4.17
C VAL A 224 -4.72 25.83 2.68
N LEU A 225 -4.47 26.82 1.83
CA LEU A 225 -4.81 26.74 0.40
C LEU A 225 -3.89 25.80 -0.38
N SER A 226 -2.68 25.59 0.08
CA SER A 226 -1.79 24.54 -0.44
C SER A 226 -0.89 24.05 0.68
N ALA A 227 -0.89 22.74 0.88
CA ALA A 227 0.04 22.06 1.76
C ALA A 227 1.40 21.77 1.08
N ASN A 228 1.43 21.88 -0.26
CA ASN A 228 2.59 21.63 -1.12
C ASN A 228 2.86 22.81 -2.07
N PRO A 229 3.18 24.02 -1.55
CA PRO A 229 3.40 25.20 -2.39
C PRO A 229 4.46 25.05 -3.48
N ASP A 230 5.56 24.35 -3.20
CA ASP A 230 6.64 24.13 -4.15
C ASP A 230 6.20 23.26 -5.33
N GLY A 231 5.62 22.10 -5.03
CA GLY A 231 5.09 21.20 -6.05
C GLY A 231 3.98 21.88 -6.86
N TYR A 232 3.09 22.62 -6.21
CA TYR A 232 2.02 23.34 -6.89
C TYR A 232 2.55 24.38 -7.88
N ASP A 233 3.49 25.23 -7.48
CA ASP A 233 4.14 26.19 -8.36
C ASP A 233 4.90 25.52 -9.51
N TYR A 234 5.44 24.32 -9.26
CA TYR A 234 6.13 23.52 -10.27
C TYR A 234 5.19 23.11 -11.40
N THR A 235 3.93 22.75 -11.09
CA THR A 235 2.92 22.37 -12.10
C THR A 235 2.49 23.50 -13.04
N PHE A 236 2.88 24.75 -12.77
CA PHE A 236 2.62 25.91 -13.62
C PHE A 236 3.81 26.31 -14.52
N ARG A 237 4.92 25.57 -14.49
CA ARG A 237 6.10 25.94 -15.28
C ARG A 237 5.90 25.71 -16.78
N ASN A 238 5.36 24.56 -17.15
CA ASN A 238 5.07 24.15 -18.53
C ASN A 238 4.16 22.94 -18.54
N SER A 239 3.82 22.42 -19.75
CA SER A 239 3.02 21.19 -19.94
C SER A 239 3.63 19.97 -19.26
N ASP A 240 4.94 19.81 -19.36
CA ASP A 240 5.66 18.60 -18.92
C ASP A 240 5.62 18.44 -17.39
N THR A 241 5.51 19.54 -16.66
CA THR A 241 5.43 19.53 -15.20
C THR A 241 4.00 19.59 -14.67
N ARG A 242 2.98 19.74 -15.55
CA ARG A 242 1.57 19.97 -15.16
C ARG A 242 1.00 18.83 -14.31
N LEU A 243 1.41 17.60 -14.54
CA LEU A 243 0.89 16.42 -13.87
C LEU A 243 1.76 15.93 -12.69
N TRP A 244 2.70 16.78 -12.23
CA TRP A 244 3.52 16.47 -11.06
C TRP A 244 2.66 16.36 -9.79
N ARG A 245 2.82 15.24 -9.03
CA ARG A 245 2.05 14.93 -7.82
C ARG A 245 2.78 15.33 -6.53
N LYS A 246 4.05 14.91 -6.41
CA LYS A 246 4.84 14.89 -5.17
C LYS A 246 5.32 16.29 -4.74
N ASN A 247 6.03 16.42 -3.61
CA ASN A 247 6.78 17.63 -3.30
C ASN A 247 8.05 17.71 -4.19
N LEU A 248 8.93 18.69 -3.93
CA LEU A 248 10.17 18.87 -4.70
C LEU A 248 11.41 18.45 -3.88
N ARG A 249 11.36 17.27 -3.28
CA ARG A 249 12.53 16.65 -2.67
C ARG A 249 13.45 16.14 -3.78
N ASP A 250 14.64 16.70 -3.90
CA ASP A 250 15.72 16.09 -4.66
C ASP A 250 16.22 14.87 -3.87
N VAL A 251 15.85 13.67 -4.30
CA VAL A 251 16.10 12.42 -3.58
C VAL A 251 17.50 11.89 -3.86
N ASN A 252 17.96 12.03 -5.10
CA ASN A 252 19.27 11.56 -5.55
C ASN A 252 20.38 12.61 -5.35
N GLY A 253 20.04 13.88 -5.09
CA GLY A 253 20.98 14.98 -4.81
C GLY A 253 21.68 15.55 -6.05
N ASP A 254 21.12 15.36 -7.25
CA ASP A 254 21.72 15.83 -8.51
C ASP A 254 21.37 17.30 -8.86
N GLY A 255 20.41 17.91 -8.14
CA GLY A 255 19.95 19.29 -8.33
C GLY A 255 18.92 19.46 -9.43
N VAL A 256 18.41 18.35 -10.01
CA VAL A 256 17.37 18.35 -11.05
C VAL A 256 16.16 17.58 -10.51
N ILE A 257 14.97 18.11 -10.68
CA ILE A 257 13.74 17.41 -10.29
C ILE A 257 13.28 16.53 -11.46
N SER A 258 13.25 15.24 -11.23
CA SER A 258 12.90 14.21 -12.20
C SER A 258 11.83 13.25 -11.64
N ALA A 259 11.38 12.28 -12.42
CA ALA A 259 10.40 11.28 -11.98
C ALA A 259 10.85 10.48 -10.73
N GLY A 260 12.17 10.29 -10.53
CA GLY A 260 12.76 9.66 -9.35
C GLY A 260 12.77 10.52 -8.09
N ASP A 261 12.27 11.74 -8.15
CA ASP A 261 12.30 12.69 -7.05
C ASP A 261 10.93 12.96 -6.44
N GLY A 262 10.94 13.74 -5.37
CA GLY A 262 9.74 14.09 -4.62
C GLY A 262 9.27 12.97 -3.70
N VAL A 263 8.50 13.37 -2.69
CA VAL A 263 7.83 12.49 -1.72
C VAL A 263 6.34 12.76 -1.76
N ASP A 264 5.54 11.71 -1.74
CA ASP A 264 4.10 11.82 -1.56
C ASP A 264 3.79 12.26 -0.13
N LEU A 265 3.33 13.49 0.03
CA LEU A 265 3.05 14.06 1.36
C LEU A 265 1.93 13.33 2.07
N ASN A 266 0.99 12.71 1.32
CA ASN A 266 -0.10 11.91 1.87
C ASN A 266 0.28 10.43 2.10
N ARG A 267 1.57 10.11 2.11
CA ARG A 267 2.14 8.82 2.52
C ARG A 267 3.25 8.98 3.56
N ASN A 268 3.54 10.23 3.98
CA ASN A 268 4.69 10.57 4.81
C ASN A 268 4.35 10.78 6.29
N PHE A 269 3.08 10.68 6.71
CA PHE A 269 2.68 10.79 8.12
C PHE A 269 3.09 9.57 8.93
N ALA A 270 3.24 9.73 10.27
CA ALA A 270 3.85 8.71 11.11
C ALA A 270 2.93 7.53 11.45
N TYR A 271 1.60 7.69 11.39
CA TYR A 271 0.67 6.63 11.70
C TYR A 271 0.72 5.54 10.63
N LYS A 272 1.03 4.30 11.04
CA LYS A 272 1.17 3.14 10.14
C LYS A 272 2.15 3.32 8.97
N TRP A 273 3.07 4.28 9.03
CA TRP A 273 4.04 4.53 7.96
C TRP A 273 4.86 3.26 7.63
N GLY A 274 4.85 2.87 6.37
CA GLY A 274 5.58 1.67 5.91
C GLY A 274 5.17 0.40 6.65
N TYR A 275 3.90 0.26 7.00
CA TYR A 275 3.40 -0.82 7.84
C TYR A 275 3.43 -2.17 7.11
N ASP A 276 2.99 -2.20 5.86
CA ASP A 276 2.85 -3.43 5.06
C ASP A 276 3.20 -3.27 3.58
N ASP A 277 3.75 -2.12 3.20
CA ASP A 277 4.08 -1.73 1.82
C ASP A 277 2.86 -1.66 0.86
N GLU A 278 1.63 -1.69 1.38
CA GLU A 278 0.43 -1.48 0.59
C GLU A 278 0.04 0.00 0.54
N GLY A 279 -0.39 0.47 -0.63
CA GLY A 279 -0.81 1.84 -0.86
C GLY A 279 0.27 2.90 -0.61
N SER A 280 1.51 2.50 -0.32
CA SER A 280 2.69 3.37 -0.25
C SER A 280 3.93 2.60 -0.68
N SER A 281 4.87 3.29 -1.31
CA SER A 281 6.07 2.67 -1.89
C SER A 281 7.35 3.15 -1.19
N PRO A 282 8.33 2.27 -0.98
CA PRO A 282 9.69 2.67 -0.62
C PRO A 282 10.51 3.18 -1.82
N ASN A 283 10.03 2.99 -3.06
CA ASN A 283 10.75 3.36 -4.28
C ASN A 283 10.50 4.84 -4.63
N PRO A 284 11.55 5.68 -4.78
CA PRO A 284 11.43 7.09 -5.15
C PRO A 284 10.73 7.36 -6.49
N THR A 285 10.81 6.45 -7.46
CA THR A 285 10.16 6.59 -8.78
C THR A 285 8.64 6.43 -8.72
N SER A 286 8.12 5.86 -7.62
CA SER A 286 6.68 5.70 -7.42
C SER A 286 6.00 7.05 -7.14
N GLN A 287 4.79 7.20 -7.67
CA GLN A 287 3.90 8.33 -7.34
C GLN A 287 3.50 8.33 -5.85
N THR A 288 3.53 7.16 -5.20
CA THR A 288 3.20 6.98 -3.77
C THR A 288 4.43 6.83 -2.87
N TYR A 289 5.61 7.33 -3.32
CA TYR A 289 6.84 7.25 -2.51
C TYR A 289 6.66 7.93 -1.15
N ARG A 290 6.83 7.14 -0.09
CA ARG A 290 6.55 7.56 1.30
C ARG A 290 7.69 8.33 1.98
N GLY A 291 8.81 8.57 1.28
CA GLY A 291 9.99 9.22 1.85
C GLY A 291 10.88 8.27 2.66
N ALA A 292 12.05 8.77 3.07
CA ALA A 292 13.07 7.97 3.75
C ALA A 292 12.71 7.58 5.21
N SER A 293 11.78 8.31 5.83
CA SER A 293 11.30 8.04 7.20
C SER A 293 9.95 8.75 7.44
N PRO A 294 9.19 8.34 8.47
CA PRO A 294 7.96 9.03 8.82
C PRO A 294 8.24 10.50 9.15
N GLY A 295 7.49 11.40 8.52
CA GLY A 295 7.67 12.84 8.69
C GLY A 295 9.03 13.33 8.19
N SER A 296 9.64 12.69 7.18
CA SER A 296 10.89 13.18 6.56
C SER A 296 10.69 14.56 5.92
N GLU A 297 9.49 14.87 5.45
CA GLU A 297 9.21 16.09 4.71
C GLU A 297 8.87 17.26 5.63
N PRO A 298 9.42 18.45 5.36
CA PRO A 298 9.13 19.65 6.16
C PRO A 298 7.66 20.06 6.08
N GLU A 299 6.99 19.85 4.95
CA GLU A 299 5.56 20.11 4.73
C GLU A 299 4.70 19.23 5.64
N THR A 300 4.94 17.93 5.66
CA THR A 300 4.25 16.97 6.55
C THR A 300 4.45 17.36 8.01
N ARG A 301 5.69 17.67 8.41
CA ARG A 301 5.97 18.11 9.78
C ARG A 301 5.32 19.44 10.14
N ALA A 302 5.11 20.32 9.15
CA ALA A 302 4.45 21.61 9.37
C ALA A 302 2.98 21.40 9.69
N LEU A 303 2.27 20.55 8.91
CA LEU A 303 0.87 20.19 9.15
C LEU A 303 0.72 19.48 10.51
N ASP A 304 1.49 18.42 10.76
CA ASP A 304 1.42 17.63 12.00
C ASP A 304 1.61 18.52 13.25
N ARG A 305 2.63 19.40 13.25
CA ARG A 305 2.83 20.35 14.36
C ARG A 305 1.70 21.37 14.49
N PHE A 306 1.13 21.80 13.37
CA PHE A 306 0.02 22.72 13.33
C PHE A 306 -1.24 22.10 13.92
N GLU A 307 -1.57 20.89 13.52
CA GLU A 307 -2.69 20.11 14.04
C GLU A 307 -2.58 19.90 15.56
N LYS A 308 -1.42 19.43 16.01
CA LYS A 308 -1.13 19.26 17.45
C LYS A 308 -1.23 20.56 18.26
N ARG A 309 -0.76 21.67 17.68
CA ARG A 309 -0.74 22.96 18.36
C ARG A 309 -2.14 23.56 18.52
N VAL A 310 -2.97 23.46 17.51
CA VAL A 310 -4.34 24.00 17.53
C VAL A 310 -5.28 23.04 18.25
N GLY A 311 -5.14 21.73 18.05
CA GLY A 311 -6.03 20.71 18.58
C GLY A 311 -7.39 20.77 17.88
N PHE A 312 -7.39 20.56 16.57
CA PHE A 312 -8.60 20.59 15.77
C PHE A 312 -9.62 19.54 16.18
N THR A 313 -10.88 19.88 16.05
CA THR A 313 -12.00 18.96 16.29
C THR A 313 -12.30 18.14 15.05
N TYR A 314 -12.30 18.80 13.88
CA TYR A 314 -12.55 18.23 12.58
C TYR A 314 -11.58 18.76 11.54
N GLY A 315 -11.33 17.98 10.50
CA GLY A 315 -10.60 18.37 9.30
C GLY A 315 -11.31 17.94 8.03
N ILE A 316 -11.12 18.71 6.97
CA ILE A 316 -11.42 18.30 5.60
C ILE A 316 -10.16 18.53 4.78
N ASN A 317 -9.62 17.46 4.23
CA ASN A 317 -8.46 17.44 3.35
C ASN A 317 -8.94 17.22 1.92
N TYR A 318 -9.01 18.27 1.12
CA TYR A 318 -9.50 18.20 -0.24
C TYR A 318 -8.44 17.62 -1.18
N HIS A 319 -8.80 16.52 -1.81
CA HIS A 319 -8.09 15.82 -2.88
C HIS A 319 -8.93 15.78 -4.16
N SER A 320 -8.37 15.24 -5.21
CA SER A 320 -9.03 14.89 -6.47
C SER A 320 -8.21 13.78 -7.18
N ALA A 321 -8.79 12.95 -8.04
CA ALA A 321 -10.11 13.12 -8.63
C ALA A 321 -10.77 11.75 -8.74
N ALA A 322 -11.83 11.50 -7.98
CA ALA A 322 -12.55 10.22 -8.02
C ALA A 322 -14.03 10.31 -7.61
N GLU A 323 -14.55 11.50 -7.23
CA GLU A 323 -15.92 11.68 -6.73
C GLU A 323 -16.25 10.78 -5.54
N LEU A 324 -15.29 10.66 -4.61
CA LEU A 324 -15.44 9.92 -3.36
C LEU A 324 -15.49 10.87 -2.17
N LEU A 325 -16.11 10.42 -1.08
CA LEU A 325 -16.06 11.09 0.21
C LEU A 325 -15.53 10.12 1.25
N LEU A 326 -14.18 10.13 1.40
CA LEU A 326 -13.45 9.17 2.20
C LEU A 326 -13.34 9.59 3.66
N TYR A 327 -13.27 8.58 4.54
CA TYR A 327 -12.98 8.72 5.98
C TYR A 327 -12.24 7.47 6.48
N GLY A 328 -11.53 7.57 7.62
CA GLY A 328 -10.70 6.47 8.15
C GLY A 328 -11.51 5.21 8.50
N VAL A 329 -10.89 4.04 8.55
CA VAL A 329 -9.47 3.71 8.59
C VAL A 329 -8.93 3.38 7.17
N GLY A 330 -7.71 3.83 6.86
CA GLY A 330 -7.09 3.58 5.55
C GLY A 330 -6.22 2.31 5.50
N TRP A 331 -5.66 1.87 6.63
CA TRP A 331 -4.64 0.81 6.65
C TRP A 331 -5.20 -0.63 6.75
N GLN A 332 -6.49 -0.81 6.95
CA GLN A 332 -7.11 -2.11 7.22
C GLN A 332 -8.42 -2.24 6.45
N VAL A 333 -8.52 -3.25 5.57
CA VAL A 333 -9.65 -3.41 4.64
C VAL A 333 -10.98 -3.48 5.36
N ALA A 334 -11.90 -2.59 4.98
CA ALA A 334 -13.32 -2.57 5.34
C ALA A 334 -13.63 -2.87 6.83
N THR A 335 -12.71 -2.57 7.74
CA THR A 335 -12.89 -2.84 9.17
C THR A 335 -13.67 -1.72 9.84
N PRO A 336 -14.87 -1.96 10.37
CA PRO A 336 -15.65 -0.94 11.06
C PRO A 336 -14.94 -0.40 12.31
N THR A 337 -15.02 0.90 12.52
CA THR A 337 -14.51 1.58 13.71
C THR A 337 -15.66 2.17 14.53
N PRO A 338 -15.44 2.52 15.82
CA PRO A 338 -16.49 3.13 16.63
C PRO A 338 -17.02 4.45 16.09
N ASP A 339 -16.19 5.28 15.44
CA ASP A 339 -16.61 6.57 14.89
C ASP A 339 -17.29 6.48 13.52
N ASP A 340 -17.39 5.31 12.88
CA ASP A 340 -18.12 5.11 11.63
C ASP A 340 -19.55 5.67 11.67
N VAL A 341 -20.23 5.55 12.81
CA VAL A 341 -21.58 6.09 13.00
C VAL A 341 -21.62 7.62 12.84
N LEU A 342 -20.55 8.29 13.21
CA LEU A 342 -20.36 9.73 13.07
C LEU A 342 -20.03 10.10 11.63
N TYR A 343 -19.05 9.42 11.05
CA TYR A 343 -18.63 9.62 9.67
C TYR A 343 -19.81 9.43 8.70
N LYS A 344 -20.54 8.34 8.81
CA LYS A 344 -21.75 8.07 8.01
C LYS A 344 -22.84 9.10 8.20
N ALA A 345 -23.02 9.61 9.41
CA ALA A 345 -24.01 10.67 9.65
C ALA A 345 -23.65 11.99 8.94
N LEU A 346 -22.37 12.30 8.77
CA LEU A 346 -21.88 13.51 8.10
C LEU A 346 -21.69 13.32 6.60
N ALA A 347 -21.03 12.24 6.19
CA ALA A 347 -20.73 11.95 4.78
C ALA A 347 -21.95 11.45 4.00
N GLY A 348 -22.90 10.83 4.67
CA GLY A 348 -24.05 10.17 4.04
C GLY A 348 -23.80 8.69 3.77
N THR A 349 -24.62 8.15 2.87
CA THR A 349 -24.51 6.78 2.35
C THR A 349 -24.37 6.83 0.84
N PRO A 350 -23.97 5.75 0.16
CA PRO A 350 -23.86 5.72 -1.30
C PRO A 350 -25.12 6.23 -2.02
N ASP A 351 -26.31 5.87 -1.51
CA ASP A 351 -27.59 6.31 -2.07
C ASP A 351 -27.98 7.74 -1.67
N HIS A 352 -27.32 8.32 -0.69
CA HIS A 352 -27.67 9.63 -0.12
C HIS A 352 -26.44 10.38 0.39
N SER A 353 -25.55 10.75 -0.51
CA SER A 353 -24.29 11.42 -0.23
C SER A 353 -24.46 12.87 0.21
N ALA A 354 -23.64 13.34 1.14
CA ALA A 354 -23.57 14.73 1.57
C ALA A 354 -23.00 15.67 0.49
N VAL A 355 -22.26 15.13 -0.46
CA VAL A 355 -21.83 15.82 -1.67
C VAL A 355 -22.49 15.14 -2.88
N PRO A 356 -23.40 15.81 -3.59
CA PRO A 356 -24.12 15.19 -4.70
C PRO A 356 -23.18 14.63 -5.78
N GLY A 357 -23.37 13.36 -6.12
CA GLY A 357 -22.55 12.64 -7.11
C GLY A 357 -21.32 11.95 -6.53
N TYR A 358 -20.96 12.18 -5.27
CA TYR A 358 -19.85 11.51 -4.62
C TYR A 358 -20.30 10.23 -3.89
N HIS A 359 -19.40 9.27 -3.78
CA HIS A 359 -19.63 8.01 -3.06
C HIS A 359 -18.95 8.05 -1.68
N PRO A 360 -19.71 8.11 -0.58
CA PRO A 360 -19.17 8.01 0.78
C PRO A 360 -18.73 6.60 1.11
N GLN A 361 -17.49 6.42 1.57
CA GLN A 361 -16.95 5.11 1.94
C GLN A 361 -15.75 5.23 2.90
N VAL A 362 -15.42 4.13 3.56
CA VAL A 362 -14.15 4.00 4.29
C VAL A 362 -12.99 4.00 3.28
N SER A 363 -11.91 4.71 3.58
CA SER A 363 -10.74 4.83 2.68
C SER A 363 -10.20 3.48 2.23
N SER A 364 -10.17 2.49 3.12
CA SER A 364 -9.70 1.14 2.84
C SER A 364 -10.66 0.25 2.03
N GLU A 365 -11.89 0.70 1.73
CA GLU A 365 -12.78 -0.07 0.85
C GLU A 365 -12.32 -0.05 -0.62
N LEU A 366 -11.52 0.91 -0.97
CA LEU A 366 -10.93 0.98 -2.31
C LEU A 366 -9.63 0.15 -2.36
N TYR A 367 -8.68 0.45 -1.49
CA TYR A 367 -7.47 -0.33 -1.16
C TYR A 367 -6.85 0.22 0.13
N THR A 368 -5.96 -0.54 0.76
CA THR A 368 -5.28 -0.10 1.98
C THR A 368 -4.20 0.94 1.67
N THR A 369 -3.99 1.88 2.62
CA THR A 369 -2.97 2.93 2.54
C THR A 369 -2.21 3.03 3.85
N ASN A 370 -0.97 3.51 3.76
CA ASN A 370 -0.10 3.68 4.91
C ASN A 370 0.45 5.10 4.98
N GLY A 371 0.46 5.68 6.17
CA GLY A 371 1.08 6.97 6.41
C GLY A 371 0.30 8.16 5.85
N GLU A 372 -1.00 8.02 5.62
CA GLU A 372 -1.90 9.06 5.13
C GLU A 372 -2.29 10.06 6.24
N ALA A 373 -2.80 11.21 5.81
CA ALA A 373 -3.12 12.36 6.67
C ALA A 373 -4.33 12.10 7.58
N ASP A 374 -5.40 11.50 7.08
CA ASP A 374 -6.66 11.30 7.80
C ASP A 374 -6.52 10.29 8.95
N GLY A 375 -5.89 9.15 8.73
CA GLY A 375 -5.59 8.18 9.78
C GLY A 375 -4.64 8.73 10.83
N HIS A 376 -3.65 9.55 10.42
CA HIS A 376 -2.76 10.22 11.37
C HIS A 376 -3.51 11.31 12.18
N ALA A 377 -4.36 12.09 11.52
CA ALA A 377 -5.15 13.14 12.15
C ALA A 377 -6.07 12.56 13.23
N SER A 378 -6.79 11.48 12.94
CA SER A 378 -7.71 10.87 13.88
C SER A 378 -6.98 10.12 15.01
N ASN A 379 -6.02 9.27 14.69
CA ASN A 379 -5.43 8.35 15.68
C ASN A 379 -4.24 8.94 16.45
N VAL A 380 -3.61 10.02 15.96
CA VAL A 380 -2.47 10.67 16.63
C VAL A 380 -2.82 12.07 17.12
N ASN A 381 -3.54 12.86 16.34
CA ASN A 381 -3.83 14.27 16.66
C ASN A 381 -5.22 14.49 17.26
N GLY A 382 -6.09 13.48 17.26
CA GLY A 382 -7.43 13.54 17.86
C GLY A 382 -8.43 14.39 17.06
N MET A 383 -8.26 14.50 15.75
CA MET A 383 -9.08 15.26 14.82
C MET A 383 -9.79 14.31 13.86
N ALA A 384 -11.12 14.25 13.88
CA ALA A 384 -11.87 13.50 12.87
C ALA A 384 -11.69 14.18 11.50
N MET A 385 -11.13 13.48 10.53
CA MET A 385 -10.84 14.02 9.20
C MET A 385 -11.63 13.31 8.11
N PHE A 386 -12.00 14.06 7.08
CA PHE A 386 -12.59 13.57 5.84
C PHE A 386 -11.68 13.94 4.68
N THR A 387 -11.65 13.07 3.69
CA THR A 387 -10.91 13.30 2.43
C THR A 387 -11.88 13.23 1.25
N PRO A 388 -12.48 14.36 0.81
CA PRO A 388 -13.20 14.42 -0.45
C PRO A 388 -12.22 14.29 -1.61
N GLU A 389 -12.40 13.26 -2.44
CA GLU A 389 -11.80 13.13 -3.77
C GLU A 389 -12.73 13.82 -4.76
N MET A 390 -12.42 15.05 -5.14
CA MET A 390 -13.31 15.90 -5.93
C MET A 390 -13.55 15.37 -7.35
N SER A 391 -14.44 16.00 -8.09
CA SER A 391 -14.79 15.66 -9.46
C SER A 391 -13.57 15.56 -10.36
N THR A 392 -13.63 14.66 -11.33
CA THR A 392 -12.64 14.57 -12.42
C THR A 392 -12.82 15.74 -13.40
N CYS A 393 -11.86 15.96 -14.31
CA CYS A 393 -12.04 16.92 -15.41
C CYS A 393 -13.31 16.61 -16.20
N GLN A 394 -13.54 15.33 -16.52
CA GLN A 394 -14.68 14.89 -17.32
C GLN A 394 -16.02 15.16 -16.62
N THR A 395 -16.12 14.85 -15.34
CA THR A 395 -17.38 15.06 -14.58
C THR A 395 -17.61 16.53 -14.27
N ALA A 396 -16.55 17.30 -13.98
CA ALA A 396 -16.63 18.75 -13.85
C ALA A 396 -17.06 19.44 -15.15
N SER A 397 -16.59 18.96 -16.30
CA SER A 397 -16.97 19.46 -17.62
C SER A 397 -18.45 19.18 -17.96
N ASN A 398 -19.04 18.14 -17.41
CA ASN A 398 -20.43 17.76 -17.65
C ASN A 398 -21.44 18.46 -16.72
N LEU A 399 -20.99 19.30 -15.77
CA LEU A 399 -21.89 20.04 -14.86
C LEU A 399 -22.83 20.99 -15.62
N ASP A 400 -22.37 21.55 -16.73
CA ASP A 400 -23.23 22.32 -17.65
C ASP A 400 -23.05 21.83 -19.09
N PRO A 401 -24.02 21.06 -19.64
CA PRO A 401 -23.93 20.54 -21.00
C PRO A 401 -23.90 21.61 -22.09
N ASN A 402 -24.30 22.87 -21.77
CA ASN A 402 -24.29 23.98 -22.72
C ASN A 402 -23.00 24.82 -22.65
N ASP A 403 -22.09 24.47 -21.77
CA ASP A 403 -20.80 25.13 -21.63
C ASP A 403 -19.90 24.90 -22.87
N ALA A 404 -18.94 25.78 -23.07
CA ALA A 404 -17.96 25.66 -24.16
C ALA A 404 -16.91 24.56 -23.91
N TRP A 405 -16.66 24.23 -22.64
CA TRP A 405 -15.75 23.15 -22.24
C TRP A 405 -16.46 21.79 -22.33
N LYS A 406 -15.80 20.79 -22.84
CA LYS A 406 -16.34 19.43 -22.98
C LYS A 406 -15.41 18.40 -22.37
N ALA A 407 -15.95 17.26 -21.96
CA ALA A 407 -15.17 16.14 -21.46
C ALA A 407 -14.08 15.66 -22.45
N SER A 408 -14.30 15.86 -23.77
CA SER A 408 -13.29 15.60 -24.80
C SER A 408 -12.10 16.58 -24.78
N ASP A 409 -12.23 17.69 -24.07
CA ASP A 409 -11.14 18.65 -23.89
C ASP A 409 -10.23 18.28 -22.70
N CYS A 410 -10.56 17.21 -21.95
CA CYS A 410 -9.78 16.72 -20.83
C CYS A 410 -8.67 15.75 -21.32
N GLN A 411 -7.42 16.10 -21.13
CA GLN A 411 -6.30 15.20 -21.35
C GLN A 411 -6.22 14.14 -20.24
N SER A 412 -6.43 14.56 -19.01
CA SER A 412 -6.45 13.69 -17.83
C SER A 412 -7.59 14.05 -16.91
N VAL A 413 -7.85 13.21 -15.91
CA VAL A 413 -8.79 13.54 -14.83
C VAL A 413 -8.39 14.79 -14.06
N PHE A 414 -7.11 15.19 -14.10
CA PHE A 414 -6.55 16.37 -13.40
C PHE A 414 -6.47 17.65 -14.26
N ASN A 415 -6.79 17.61 -15.55
CA ASN A 415 -6.83 18.81 -16.40
C ASN A 415 -8.17 19.53 -16.30
N PHE A 416 -8.51 20.00 -15.11
CA PHE A 416 -9.80 20.59 -14.78
C PHE A 416 -10.16 21.77 -15.72
N PRO A 417 -11.48 21.97 -15.98
CA PRO A 417 -11.93 23.09 -16.80
C PRO A 417 -11.49 24.43 -16.23
N ASP A 418 -10.79 25.23 -17.01
CA ASP A 418 -10.50 26.61 -16.66
C ASP A 418 -11.72 27.50 -16.95
N ASP A 419 -12.83 27.18 -16.29
CA ASP A 419 -14.12 27.84 -16.43
C ASP A 419 -14.70 28.20 -15.06
N GLU A 420 -14.89 29.48 -14.83
CA GLU A 420 -15.37 30.01 -13.55
C GLU A 420 -16.76 29.44 -13.16
N LYS A 421 -17.63 29.23 -14.14
CA LYS A 421 -18.98 28.72 -13.90
C LYS A 421 -18.98 27.25 -13.50
N LEU A 422 -18.22 26.43 -14.19
CA LEU A 422 -18.07 24.99 -13.89
C LEU A 422 -17.43 24.78 -12.53
N ILE A 423 -16.32 25.48 -12.25
CA ILE A 423 -15.65 25.39 -10.95
C ILE A 423 -16.52 25.95 -9.82
N GLN A 424 -17.31 26.99 -10.08
CA GLN A 424 -18.27 27.49 -9.11
C GLN A 424 -19.41 26.50 -8.84
N GLN A 425 -19.88 25.75 -9.83
CA GLN A 425 -20.88 24.69 -9.63
C GLN A 425 -20.31 23.55 -8.80
N GLU A 426 -19.07 23.11 -9.08
CA GLU A 426 -18.41 22.08 -8.29
C GLU A 426 -18.22 22.54 -6.83
N PHE A 427 -17.81 23.78 -6.62
CA PHE A 427 -17.74 24.36 -5.30
C PHE A 427 -19.10 24.30 -4.57
N GLN A 428 -20.20 24.64 -5.24
CA GLN A 428 -21.54 24.65 -4.64
C GLN A 428 -22.00 23.26 -4.19
N LYS A 429 -21.61 22.19 -4.89
CA LYS A 429 -21.90 20.80 -4.49
C LYS A 429 -21.31 20.48 -3.10
N ASN A 430 -20.12 20.99 -2.82
CA ASN A 430 -19.34 20.69 -1.62
C ASN A 430 -19.71 21.57 -0.39
N VAL A 431 -20.28 22.75 -0.61
CA VAL A 431 -20.59 23.73 0.47
C VAL A 431 -21.47 23.13 1.58
N PRO A 432 -22.59 22.43 1.31
CA PRO A 432 -23.45 21.90 2.37
C PRO A 432 -22.72 20.98 3.34
N PHE A 433 -21.85 20.12 2.81
CA PHE A 433 -21.01 19.21 3.59
C PHE A 433 -19.99 19.98 4.46
N ALA A 434 -19.24 20.92 3.87
CA ALA A 434 -18.25 21.71 4.59
C ALA A 434 -18.88 22.52 5.75
N LEU A 435 -20.08 23.09 5.54
CA LEU A 435 -20.82 23.79 6.59
C LEU A 435 -21.31 22.85 7.69
N SER A 436 -21.76 21.66 7.32
CA SER A 436 -22.22 20.60 8.22
C SER A 436 -21.11 20.18 9.20
N VAL A 437 -19.90 19.96 8.70
CA VAL A 437 -18.72 19.66 9.51
C VAL A 437 -18.40 20.82 10.47
N ALA A 438 -18.43 22.07 9.98
CA ALA A 438 -18.17 23.25 10.81
C ALA A 438 -19.21 23.46 11.93
N GLU A 439 -20.47 23.21 11.66
CA GLU A 439 -21.52 23.28 12.70
C GLU A 439 -21.38 22.17 13.73
N THR A 440 -20.98 20.97 13.28
CA THR A 440 -20.76 19.81 14.15
C THR A 440 -19.61 20.04 15.14
N ALA A 441 -18.60 20.81 14.78
CA ALA A 441 -17.45 21.07 15.65
C ALA A 441 -17.83 21.63 17.03
N ALA A 442 -18.95 22.37 17.15
CA ALA A 442 -19.43 22.88 18.44
C ALA A 442 -19.90 21.77 19.42
N HIS A 443 -20.37 20.67 18.87
CA HIS A 443 -20.82 19.47 19.59
C HIS A 443 -20.37 18.23 18.82
N PRO A 444 -19.08 17.88 18.86
CA PRO A 444 -18.44 17.00 17.88
C PRO A 444 -19.00 15.56 17.87
N ASP A 445 -19.62 15.14 18.95
CA ASP A 445 -20.31 13.85 19.03
C ASP A 445 -21.80 13.90 18.60
N GLN A 446 -22.29 15.05 18.11
CA GLN A 446 -23.68 15.27 17.69
C GLN A 446 -23.70 15.88 16.28
N PRO A 447 -23.58 15.05 15.23
CA PRO A 447 -23.45 15.54 13.88
C PRO A 447 -24.67 16.35 13.42
N VAL A 448 -24.40 17.49 12.77
CA VAL A 448 -25.38 18.29 12.05
C VAL A 448 -25.31 17.87 10.59
N SER A 449 -26.08 16.84 10.24
CA SER A 449 -26.01 16.24 8.91
C SER A 449 -26.71 17.10 7.85
N SER A 450 -26.07 17.30 6.71
CA SER A 450 -26.68 17.95 5.54
C SER A 450 -27.71 17.07 4.82
N VAL A 451 -27.68 15.77 5.05
CA VAL A 451 -28.59 14.75 4.47
C VAL A 451 -29.57 14.16 5.46
N GLY A 452 -29.66 14.76 6.65
CA GLY A 452 -30.68 14.39 7.63
C GLY A 452 -30.40 13.09 8.41
N LEU A 453 -29.22 12.52 8.30
CA LEU A 453 -28.80 11.36 9.08
C LEU A 453 -28.39 11.79 10.50
N SER A 454 -28.37 10.83 11.43
CA SER A 454 -27.93 11.07 12.81
C SER A 454 -27.08 9.90 13.31
N ALA A 455 -26.08 10.20 14.12
CA ALA A 455 -25.34 9.18 14.84
C ALA A 455 -26.16 8.74 16.08
N ALA A 456 -26.50 7.47 16.15
CA ALA A 456 -27.23 6.93 17.29
C ALA A 456 -26.39 6.96 18.57
N ASP A 457 -27.04 7.13 19.73
CA ASP A 457 -26.33 7.05 21.03
C ASP A 457 -25.80 5.64 21.31
N PHE A 458 -26.47 4.62 20.77
CA PHE A 458 -26.11 3.21 20.87
C PHE A 458 -26.31 2.53 19.51
N THR A 459 -25.30 1.86 19.00
CA THR A 459 -25.33 1.04 17.79
C THR A 459 -24.93 -0.39 18.15
N PRO A 460 -25.88 -1.29 18.40
CA PRO A 460 -25.59 -2.67 18.79
C PRO A 460 -25.07 -3.49 17.60
N ALA A 461 -24.07 -4.36 17.87
CA ALA A 461 -23.75 -5.47 16.99
C ALA A 461 -24.84 -6.55 17.20
N THR A 462 -25.55 -6.88 16.11
CA THR A 462 -26.70 -7.75 16.15
C THR A 462 -26.41 -9.14 15.58
N PHE A 463 -27.01 -10.15 16.17
CA PHE A 463 -26.96 -11.53 15.70
C PHE A 463 -28.29 -12.24 15.99
N SER A 464 -28.59 -13.33 15.30
CA SER A 464 -29.86 -14.06 15.44
C SER A 464 -29.78 -15.31 16.30
N THR A 465 -28.59 -15.87 16.43
CA THR A 465 -28.33 -17.15 17.11
C THR A 465 -27.14 -17.05 18.05
N SER A 466 -27.23 -17.66 19.21
CA SER A 466 -26.14 -17.77 20.19
C SER A 466 -26.01 -19.20 20.72
N TYR A 467 -24.76 -19.65 20.90
CA TYR A 467 -24.42 -20.92 21.56
C TYR A 467 -24.05 -20.76 23.04
N ALA A 468 -24.32 -19.59 23.62
CA ALA A 468 -24.02 -19.32 25.01
C ALA A 468 -24.76 -20.26 25.98
N ARG A 469 -24.10 -20.62 27.08
CA ARG A 469 -24.71 -21.28 28.24
C ARG A 469 -24.57 -20.37 29.46
N GLY A 470 -25.65 -20.15 30.17
CA GLY A 470 -25.62 -19.35 31.41
C GLY A 470 -25.18 -17.91 31.18
N ALA A 471 -24.22 -17.41 31.94
CA ALA A 471 -23.79 -16.01 31.96
C ALA A 471 -22.75 -15.61 30.89
N ASP A 472 -22.60 -16.39 29.81
CA ASP A 472 -21.43 -16.24 28.92
C ASP A 472 -21.71 -15.45 27.63
N GLN A 473 -23.00 -15.19 27.24
CA GLN A 473 -23.25 -14.40 26.03
C GLN A 473 -22.81 -12.97 26.21
N GLN A 474 -21.74 -12.64 25.56
CA GLN A 474 -21.24 -11.28 25.42
C GLN A 474 -21.99 -10.59 24.28
N VAL A 475 -22.43 -9.36 24.52
CA VAL A 475 -23.01 -8.46 23.53
C VAL A 475 -22.15 -7.22 23.42
N SER A 476 -22.00 -6.72 22.21
CA SER A 476 -21.22 -5.53 21.90
C SER A 476 -22.12 -4.40 21.42
N VAL A 477 -21.73 -3.17 21.72
CA VAL A 477 -22.43 -1.95 21.30
C VAL A 477 -21.42 -0.81 21.17
N VAL A 478 -21.48 -0.10 20.06
CA VAL A 478 -20.81 1.20 19.90
C VAL A 478 -21.68 2.25 20.61
N VAL A 479 -21.06 3.03 21.49
CA VAL A 479 -21.77 4.02 22.35
C VAL A 479 -21.07 5.36 22.27
N ARG A 480 -21.86 6.43 22.11
CA ARG A 480 -21.39 7.80 22.22
C ARG A 480 -20.69 8.02 23.59
N LYS A 481 -19.45 8.50 23.58
CA LYS A 481 -18.66 8.65 24.82
C LYS A 481 -19.31 9.55 25.85
N SER A 482 -20.02 10.61 25.41
CA SER A 482 -20.70 11.54 26.31
C SER A 482 -21.93 10.97 27.02
N VAL A 483 -22.45 9.82 26.63
CA VAL A 483 -23.52 9.10 27.34
C VAL A 483 -22.95 8.56 28.65
N ARG A 484 -23.68 8.80 29.76
CA ARG A 484 -23.35 8.31 31.09
C ARG A 484 -24.29 7.18 31.52
N ASP A 485 -23.97 6.48 32.61
CA ASP A 485 -24.79 5.41 33.18
C ASP A 485 -25.18 4.38 32.10
N LYS A 486 -24.20 3.92 31.37
CA LYS A 486 -24.37 2.99 30.25
C LYS A 486 -24.70 1.60 30.77
N GLU A 487 -25.86 1.07 30.38
CA GLU A 487 -26.33 -0.25 30.79
C GLU A 487 -26.85 -1.07 29.62
N LEU A 488 -26.56 -2.36 29.63
CA LEU A 488 -27.29 -3.38 28.91
C LEU A 488 -28.61 -3.63 29.62
N LYS A 489 -29.71 -3.68 28.90
CA LYS A 489 -30.99 -4.19 29.31
C LYS A 489 -31.37 -5.42 28.49
N TYR A 490 -31.95 -6.43 29.13
CA TYR A 490 -32.37 -7.62 28.40
C TYR A 490 -33.59 -8.29 29.08
N ARG A 491 -34.31 -9.09 28.30
CA ARG A 491 -35.41 -9.95 28.77
C ARG A 491 -35.24 -11.34 28.14
N VAL A 492 -35.48 -12.36 28.95
CA VAL A 492 -35.54 -13.74 28.50
C VAL A 492 -37.03 -14.13 28.42
N ASN A 493 -37.46 -14.58 27.22
CA ASN A 493 -38.86 -15.02 26.97
C ASN A 493 -39.92 -14.00 27.38
N GLY A 494 -39.66 -12.71 27.19
CA GLY A 494 -40.59 -11.63 27.57
C GLY A 494 -40.72 -11.42 29.09
N GLY A 495 -39.89 -12.05 29.91
CA GLY A 495 -39.90 -11.95 31.36
C GLY A 495 -39.45 -10.60 31.91
N ARG A 496 -39.07 -10.56 33.19
CA ARG A 496 -38.60 -9.34 33.84
C ARG A 496 -37.34 -8.79 33.16
N THR A 497 -37.30 -7.46 32.99
CA THR A 497 -36.11 -6.76 32.53
C THR A 497 -34.98 -6.92 33.53
N GLN A 498 -33.83 -7.35 33.04
CA GLN A 498 -32.56 -7.42 33.78
C GLN A 498 -31.60 -6.38 33.20
N ASP A 499 -30.61 -5.99 33.99
CA ASP A 499 -29.60 -5.00 33.61
C ASP A 499 -28.18 -5.44 33.98
N GLN A 500 -27.20 -4.95 33.20
CA GLN A 500 -25.78 -5.11 33.42
C GLN A 500 -25.06 -3.81 33.04
N ALA A 501 -24.05 -3.44 33.82
CA ALA A 501 -23.17 -2.33 33.45
C ALA A 501 -22.34 -2.67 32.22
N LEU A 502 -22.27 -1.74 31.28
CA LEU A 502 -21.38 -1.82 30.13
C LEU A 502 -19.93 -1.53 30.55
N ARG A 503 -18.99 -2.23 29.93
CA ARG A 503 -17.54 -2.01 30.13
C ARG A 503 -16.91 -1.68 28.79
N PRO A 504 -15.97 -0.69 28.73
CA PRO A 504 -15.23 -0.40 27.51
C PRO A 504 -14.50 -1.65 27.03
N TRP A 505 -14.56 -1.93 25.73
CA TRP A 505 -13.70 -2.88 25.10
C TRP A 505 -12.32 -2.24 24.88
N LYS A 506 -11.26 -2.98 25.09
CA LYS A 506 -9.89 -2.45 25.04
C LYS A 506 -9.16 -2.77 23.73
N GLY A 507 -9.88 -3.35 22.78
CA GLY A 507 -9.30 -3.90 21.57
C GLY A 507 -8.80 -5.34 21.75
N GLY A 508 -8.44 -5.96 20.63
CA GLY A 508 -7.87 -7.30 20.56
C GLY A 508 -6.36 -7.29 20.39
N GLU A 509 -5.82 -8.36 19.84
CA GLU A 509 -4.38 -8.53 19.66
C GLU A 509 -3.81 -7.70 18.49
N THR A 510 -4.60 -7.51 17.41
CA THR A 510 -4.16 -6.90 16.17
C THR A 510 -4.75 -5.51 15.96
N TYR A 511 -6.03 -5.31 16.26
CA TYR A 511 -6.71 -4.04 16.10
C TYR A 511 -7.69 -3.75 17.25
N GLY A 512 -8.17 -2.52 17.30
CA GLY A 512 -9.15 -1.98 18.21
C GLY A 512 -8.62 -0.74 18.92
N GLY A 513 -9.49 0.26 19.04
CA GLY A 513 -9.15 1.56 19.59
C GLY A 513 -8.74 2.59 18.55
N GLU A 514 -8.75 2.24 17.27
CA GLU A 514 -8.65 3.17 16.14
C GLU A 514 -10.00 3.88 15.92
N ASP A 515 -9.94 5.12 15.42
CA ASP A 515 -11.09 5.97 15.11
C ASP A 515 -12.21 5.86 16.14
N ASN A 516 -11.85 6.16 17.36
CA ASN A 516 -12.74 6.12 18.52
C ASN A 516 -12.76 7.45 19.27
N LEU A 517 -12.74 8.58 18.55
CA LEU A 517 -12.67 9.91 19.18
C LEU A 517 -13.92 10.23 19.99
N TYR A 518 -15.09 10.00 19.43
CA TYR A 518 -16.39 10.41 19.99
C TYR A 518 -17.29 9.24 20.34
N PHE A 519 -17.04 8.08 19.77
CA PHE A 519 -17.71 6.83 20.11
C PHE A 519 -16.68 5.81 20.58
N ASP A 520 -17.15 4.76 21.25
CA ASP A 520 -16.29 3.69 21.74
C ASP A 520 -17.10 2.40 21.83
N GLU A 521 -16.43 1.26 21.67
CA GLU A 521 -17.07 -0.03 21.86
C GLU A 521 -17.16 -0.41 23.34
N TYR A 522 -18.34 -0.86 23.73
CA TYR A 522 -18.63 -1.38 25.05
C TYR A 522 -19.20 -2.78 24.97
N ARG A 523 -18.92 -3.58 25.97
CA ARG A 523 -19.43 -4.94 26.07
C ARG A 523 -20.04 -5.21 27.43
N ALA A 524 -21.05 -6.12 27.46
CA ALA A 524 -21.63 -6.68 28.66
C ALA A 524 -22.05 -8.14 28.41
N LYS A 525 -22.42 -8.84 29.50
CA LYS A 525 -22.84 -10.25 29.42
C LYS A 525 -24.32 -10.37 29.74
N VAL A 526 -25.07 -11.04 28.86
CA VAL A 526 -26.41 -11.57 29.16
C VAL A 526 -26.26 -12.78 30.07
N LYS A 527 -26.99 -12.83 31.15
CA LYS A 527 -27.01 -13.94 32.10
C LYS A 527 -28.26 -14.79 31.91
N ASP A 528 -28.20 -16.03 32.34
CA ASP A 528 -29.35 -16.96 32.48
C ASP A 528 -30.05 -17.42 31.20
N GLY A 529 -29.44 -17.26 30.02
CA GLY A 529 -29.98 -17.83 28.78
C GLY A 529 -29.84 -19.36 28.76
N LYS A 530 -30.94 -20.05 28.40
CA LYS A 530 -30.98 -21.49 28.23
C LYS A 530 -31.34 -21.84 26.80
N PRO A 531 -30.93 -23.00 26.29
CA PRO A 531 -31.35 -23.44 24.97
C PRO A 531 -32.86 -23.39 24.77
N GLY A 532 -33.30 -22.81 23.68
CA GLY A 532 -34.69 -22.53 23.34
C GLY A 532 -35.18 -21.14 23.77
N ASP A 533 -34.44 -20.43 24.63
CA ASP A 533 -34.80 -19.11 25.07
C ASP A 533 -34.67 -18.07 23.96
N LYS A 534 -35.65 -17.17 23.90
CA LYS A 534 -35.60 -15.97 23.06
C LYS A 534 -35.19 -14.79 23.94
N VAL A 535 -34.09 -14.13 23.60
CA VAL A 535 -33.52 -13.04 24.37
C VAL A 535 -33.68 -11.74 23.59
N GLU A 536 -34.37 -10.78 24.17
CA GLU A 536 -34.46 -9.40 23.68
C GLU A 536 -33.38 -8.55 24.37
N VAL A 537 -32.63 -7.76 23.62
CA VAL A 537 -31.51 -6.96 24.05
C VAL A 537 -31.66 -5.52 23.59
N TRP A 538 -31.38 -4.56 24.48
CA TRP A 538 -31.23 -3.13 24.17
C TRP A 538 -30.28 -2.48 25.14
N PHE A 539 -29.93 -1.23 24.88
CA PHE A 539 -28.99 -0.48 25.67
C PHE A 539 -29.59 0.83 26.11
N THR A 540 -29.26 1.30 27.32
CA THR A 540 -29.77 2.54 27.90
C THR A 540 -28.68 3.35 28.55
N GLY A 541 -28.91 4.66 28.69
CA GLY A 541 -27.98 5.56 29.34
C GLY A 541 -28.57 6.94 29.58
N ARG A 542 -27.71 7.92 29.89
CA ARG A 542 -28.07 9.32 30.05
C ARG A 542 -27.21 10.19 29.13
N ALA A 543 -27.84 10.90 28.22
CA ALA A 543 -27.19 11.92 27.40
C ALA A 543 -26.86 13.18 28.23
N ARG A 544 -26.16 14.14 27.62
CA ARG A 544 -25.92 15.46 28.20
C ARG A 544 -27.26 16.07 28.73
N GLY A 545 -27.23 16.72 29.88
CA GLY A 545 -28.43 17.25 30.53
C GLY A 545 -29.27 16.20 31.28
N GLY A 546 -28.80 14.92 31.35
CA GLY A 546 -29.47 13.88 32.14
C GLY A 546 -30.67 13.21 31.43
N LYS A 547 -30.95 13.54 30.18
CA LYS A 547 -32.00 12.91 29.36
C LYS A 547 -31.72 11.41 29.21
N LYS A 548 -32.71 10.58 29.51
CA LYS A 548 -32.66 9.15 29.24
C LYS A 548 -32.62 8.89 27.75
N VAL A 549 -31.73 8.01 27.31
CA VAL A 549 -31.59 7.56 25.93
C VAL A 549 -31.55 6.04 25.88
N ALA A 550 -32.02 5.47 24.76
CA ALA A 550 -32.03 4.03 24.54
C ALA A 550 -31.67 3.74 23.08
N GLY A 551 -30.99 2.64 22.87
CA GLY A 551 -30.70 2.10 21.54
C GLY A 551 -31.82 1.26 20.98
N SER A 552 -31.72 0.83 19.74
CA SER A 552 -32.60 -0.15 19.09
C SER A 552 -32.56 -1.48 19.84
N HIS A 553 -33.68 -2.20 19.78
CA HIS A 553 -33.77 -3.56 20.31
C HIS A 553 -33.39 -4.58 19.22
N PHE A 554 -32.71 -5.64 19.62
CA PHE A 554 -32.59 -6.83 18.78
C PHE A 554 -32.92 -8.09 19.57
N THR A 555 -33.17 -9.17 18.89
CA THR A 555 -33.56 -10.43 19.50
C THR A 555 -32.74 -11.57 18.90
N TYR A 556 -32.26 -12.47 19.76
CA TYR A 556 -31.62 -13.70 19.34
C TYR A 556 -32.22 -14.92 20.07
N THR A 557 -32.01 -16.09 19.50
CA THR A 557 -32.39 -17.36 20.13
C THR A 557 -31.13 -18.05 20.66
N VAL A 558 -31.21 -18.54 21.89
CA VAL A 558 -30.16 -19.38 22.47
C VAL A 558 -30.34 -20.77 21.88
N ALA A 559 -29.42 -21.19 21.03
CA ALA A 559 -29.42 -22.54 20.45
C ALA A 559 -28.79 -23.54 21.45
N GLU A 560 -29.16 -24.80 21.33
CA GLU A 560 -28.46 -25.87 22.03
C GLU A 560 -26.99 -25.88 21.61
N ARG A 561 -26.09 -25.58 22.52
CA ARG A 561 -24.65 -25.62 22.23
C ARG A 561 -24.28 -27.08 21.92
N PRO A 562 -23.78 -27.34 20.71
CA PRO A 562 -23.31 -28.67 20.36
C PRO A 562 -22.22 -29.12 21.34
N LYS A 563 -22.19 -30.45 21.62
CA LYS A 563 -21.08 -31.04 22.38
C LYS A 563 -19.85 -31.18 21.44
N ALA A 564 -19.48 -30.06 20.84
CA ALA A 564 -18.37 -29.90 19.89
C ALA A 564 -17.38 -28.87 20.39
N ASP A 565 -16.12 -29.06 20.06
CA ASP A 565 -15.01 -28.13 20.37
C ASP A 565 -14.43 -27.50 19.09
N THR A 566 -14.91 -27.94 17.95
CA THR A 566 -14.46 -27.47 16.63
C THR A 566 -15.68 -27.14 15.75
N LEU A 567 -15.63 -25.99 15.07
CA LEU A 567 -16.61 -25.58 14.08
C LEU A 567 -15.99 -25.67 12.68
N VAL A 568 -16.66 -26.40 11.78
CA VAL A 568 -16.31 -26.39 10.35
C VAL A 568 -17.24 -25.39 9.67
N VAL A 569 -16.70 -24.28 9.19
CA VAL A 569 -17.43 -23.23 8.47
C VAL A 569 -17.28 -23.52 6.97
N ALA A 570 -18.39 -23.83 6.32
CA ALA A 570 -18.47 -24.06 4.88
C ALA A 570 -18.92 -22.77 4.20
N GLU A 571 -18.08 -22.18 3.36
CA GLU A 571 -18.39 -20.94 2.66
C GLU A 571 -19.53 -21.11 1.64
N GLU A 572 -20.15 -20.01 1.26
CA GLU A 572 -21.24 -20.00 0.29
C GLU A 572 -20.79 -20.61 -1.05
N GLY A 573 -21.65 -21.47 -1.64
CA GLY A 573 -21.37 -22.14 -2.90
C GLY A 573 -20.49 -23.39 -2.82
N VAL A 574 -19.96 -23.74 -1.65
CA VAL A 574 -19.23 -24.99 -1.44
C VAL A 574 -20.22 -26.12 -1.17
N ALA A 575 -20.06 -27.23 -1.88
CA ALA A 575 -20.96 -28.37 -1.68
C ALA A 575 -20.88 -28.91 -0.25
N ALA A 576 -21.98 -28.86 0.50
CA ALA A 576 -22.07 -29.32 1.89
C ALA A 576 -21.56 -30.76 2.10
N THR A 577 -21.60 -31.60 1.06
CA THR A 577 -21.06 -32.97 1.07
C THR A 577 -19.56 -33.04 1.34
N GLN A 578 -18.80 -31.99 1.04
CA GLN A 578 -17.35 -31.94 1.29
C GLN A 578 -17.04 -31.73 2.78
N ALA A 579 -17.90 -31.04 3.52
CA ALA A 579 -17.71 -30.77 4.95
C ALA A 579 -17.53 -32.06 5.78
N GLN A 580 -18.15 -33.18 5.35
CA GLN A 580 -18.01 -34.45 6.06
C GLN A 580 -16.57 -34.98 6.06
N LYS A 581 -15.76 -34.69 5.02
CA LYS A 581 -14.34 -35.08 4.99
C LYS A 581 -13.54 -34.37 6.08
N TYR A 582 -13.87 -33.11 6.35
CA TYR A 582 -13.29 -32.31 7.43
C TYR A 582 -13.71 -32.86 8.80
N VAL A 583 -15.01 -33.08 8.99
CA VAL A 583 -15.56 -33.66 10.24
C VAL A 583 -14.95 -35.02 10.55
N ASP A 584 -14.81 -35.90 9.57
CA ASP A 584 -14.25 -37.25 9.77
C ASP A 584 -12.76 -37.19 10.17
N ALA A 585 -11.97 -36.30 9.52
CA ALA A 585 -10.56 -36.13 9.86
C ALA A 585 -10.37 -35.53 11.26
N LEU A 586 -11.21 -34.57 11.66
CA LEU A 586 -11.22 -34.00 13.00
C LEU A 586 -11.62 -35.05 14.05
N LYS A 587 -12.67 -35.83 13.78
CA LYS A 587 -13.14 -36.90 14.66
C LYS A 587 -12.07 -37.99 14.87
N ALA A 588 -11.36 -38.38 13.81
CA ALA A 588 -10.25 -39.31 13.90
C ALA A 588 -9.09 -38.77 14.79
N ASN A 589 -8.98 -37.49 14.96
CA ASN A 589 -8.05 -36.79 15.86
C ASN A 589 -8.64 -36.43 17.25
N GLY A 590 -9.77 -37.08 17.61
CA GLY A 590 -10.41 -36.91 18.92
C GLY A 590 -11.19 -35.60 19.10
N ARG A 591 -11.34 -34.80 18.03
CA ARG A 591 -12.13 -33.56 18.04
C ARG A 591 -13.60 -33.86 17.79
N LYS A 592 -14.46 -33.10 18.42
CA LYS A 592 -15.92 -33.13 18.15
C LYS A 592 -16.25 -31.91 17.31
N ALA A 593 -16.57 -32.15 16.02
CA ALA A 593 -16.86 -31.10 15.05
C ALA A 593 -18.32 -31.07 14.65
N ILE A 594 -18.82 -29.88 14.33
CA ILE A 594 -20.09 -29.64 13.65
C ILE A 594 -19.85 -28.75 12.44
N VAL A 595 -20.80 -28.72 11.51
CA VAL A 595 -20.76 -27.90 10.31
C VAL A 595 -21.67 -26.69 10.50
N TRP A 596 -21.16 -25.52 10.07
CA TRP A 596 -21.90 -24.29 9.86
C TRP A 596 -21.91 -23.99 8.36
N ASP A 597 -23.07 -23.96 7.77
CA ASP A 597 -23.28 -23.70 6.35
C ASP A 597 -23.61 -22.22 6.15
N VAL A 598 -22.66 -21.45 5.60
CA VAL A 598 -22.81 -20.01 5.38
C VAL A 598 -23.96 -19.69 4.42
N ALA A 599 -24.20 -20.52 3.41
CA ALA A 599 -25.29 -20.31 2.45
C ALA A 599 -26.68 -20.31 3.10
N THR A 600 -26.86 -21.10 4.17
CA THR A 600 -28.14 -21.25 4.86
C THR A 600 -28.25 -20.47 6.17
N GLN A 601 -27.13 -20.22 6.84
CA GLN A 601 -27.08 -19.64 8.19
C GLN A 601 -26.46 -18.24 8.23
N GLY A 602 -25.90 -17.77 7.11
CA GLY A 602 -25.11 -16.55 7.04
C GLY A 602 -23.74 -16.69 7.72
N ALA A 603 -22.95 -15.63 7.75
CA ALA A 603 -21.66 -15.61 8.42
C ALA A 603 -21.83 -15.86 9.94
N PRO A 604 -21.03 -16.74 10.55
CA PRO A 604 -21.12 -17.06 11.97
C PRO A 604 -20.55 -15.92 12.82
N ASP A 605 -21.38 -15.29 13.66
CA ASP A 605 -20.96 -14.18 14.53
C ASP A 605 -19.80 -14.57 15.49
N ALA A 606 -18.80 -13.71 15.59
CA ALA A 606 -17.63 -13.97 16.42
C ALA A 606 -17.95 -14.17 17.90
N LEU A 607 -18.81 -13.32 18.49
CA LEU A 607 -19.16 -13.33 19.92
C LEU A 607 -20.29 -14.31 20.27
N ALA A 608 -21.17 -14.59 19.34
CA ALA A 608 -22.33 -15.45 19.58
C ALA A 608 -22.10 -16.91 19.16
N VAL A 609 -21.20 -17.16 18.21
CA VAL A 609 -20.96 -18.48 17.62
C VAL A 609 -19.49 -18.91 17.72
N LEU A 610 -18.58 -18.20 17.03
CA LEU A 610 -17.19 -18.66 16.84
C LEU A 610 -16.44 -18.87 18.16
N LYS A 611 -16.53 -17.95 19.10
CA LYS A 611 -15.79 -17.99 20.38
C LYS A 611 -16.12 -19.21 21.27
N TYR A 612 -17.20 -19.93 20.99
CA TYR A 612 -17.58 -21.12 21.76
C TYR A 612 -16.87 -22.38 21.28
N PHE A 613 -16.08 -22.28 20.22
CA PHE A 613 -15.25 -23.34 19.69
C PHE A 613 -13.78 -23.05 19.94
N ARG A 614 -13.04 -24.10 20.30
CA ARG A 614 -11.59 -23.99 20.52
C ARG A 614 -10.84 -23.75 19.21
N THR A 615 -11.36 -24.32 18.13
CA THR A 615 -10.80 -24.24 16.80
C THR A 615 -11.91 -24.05 15.79
N VAL A 616 -11.70 -23.16 14.83
CA VAL A 616 -12.52 -23.02 13.64
C VAL A 616 -11.74 -23.59 12.46
N VAL A 617 -12.41 -24.34 11.61
CA VAL A 617 -11.89 -24.80 10.32
C VAL A 617 -12.78 -24.16 9.27
N HIS A 618 -12.24 -23.24 8.51
CA HIS A 618 -12.95 -22.62 7.40
C HIS A 618 -12.47 -23.22 6.08
N TYR A 619 -13.39 -23.45 5.16
CA TYR A 619 -13.03 -23.85 3.81
C TYR A 619 -13.94 -23.20 2.77
N SER A 620 -13.34 -22.76 1.69
CA SER A 620 -13.98 -21.98 0.64
C SER A 620 -13.98 -22.66 -0.73
N GLY A 621 -13.47 -23.89 -0.83
CA GLY A 621 -13.34 -24.59 -2.10
C GLY A 621 -12.44 -23.84 -3.08
N ALA A 622 -12.94 -23.60 -4.29
CA ALA A 622 -12.23 -22.86 -5.33
C ALA A 622 -12.43 -21.33 -5.24
N THR A 623 -13.11 -20.82 -4.21
CA THR A 623 -13.30 -19.39 -3.96
C THR A 623 -12.57 -18.96 -2.69
N GLY A 624 -12.31 -17.68 -2.52
CA GLY A 624 -11.84 -17.13 -1.24
C GLY A 624 -12.97 -16.97 -0.22
N PRO A 625 -12.66 -16.59 1.03
CA PRO A 625 -13.67 -16.29 2.03
C PRO A 625 -14.52 -15.09 1.59
N GLY A 626 -15.84 -15.16 1.81
CA GLY A 626 -16.74 -14.03 1.60
C GLY A 626 -16.47 -12.90 2.61
N ASN A 627 -16.68 -11.63 2.22
CA ASN A 627 -16.39 -10.48 3.08
C ASN A 627 -17.04 -10.56 4.47
N ALA A 628 -18.29 -10.99 4.55
CA ALA A 628 -18.99 -11.11 5.83
C ALA A 628 -18.37 -12.18 6.74
N THR A 629 -17.99 -13.32 6.18
CA THR A 629 -17.30 -14.40 6.92
C THR A 629 -15.91 -13.94 7.35
N GLN A 630 -15.16 -13.29 6.46
CA GLN A 630 -13.83 -12.77 6.74
C GLN A 630 -13.82 -11.81 7.93
N LEU A 631 -14.78 -10.85 8.00
CA LEU A 631 -14.90 -9.91 9.12
C LEU A 631 -15.12 -10.64 10.46
N GLN A 632 -15.92 -11.69 10.47
CA GLN A 632 -16.15 -12.49 11.67
C GLN A 632 -14.91 -13.31 12.07
N LEU A 633 -14.19 -13.88 11.08
CA LEU A 633 -12.93 -14.59 11.33
C LEU A 633 -11.85 -13.62 11.87
N ARG A 634 -11.75 -12.41 11.32
CA ARG A 634 -10.88 -11.34 11.85
C ARG A 634 -11.18 -11.04 13.32
N ALA A 635 -12.45 -10.81 13.65
CA ALA A 635 -12.88 -10.54 15.02
C ALA A 635 -12.56 -11.72 15.96
N TYR A 636 -12.77 -12.95 15.51
CA TYR A 636 -12.46 -14.17 16.26
C TYR A 636 -10.96 -14.33 16.51
N LEU A 637 -10.12 -14.15 15.48
CA LEU A 637 -8.67 -14.24 15.57
C LEU A 637 -8.08 -13.09 16.39
N ASN A 638 -8.62 -11.88 16.22
CA ASN A 638 -8.21 -10.71 17.01
C ASN A 638 -8.41 -10.90 18.53
N GLU A 639 -9.26 -11.83 18.93
CA GLU A 639 -9.50 -12.19 20.35
C GLU A 639 -8.83 -13.52 20.74
N GLY A 640 -7.85 -14.00 19.98
CA GLY A 640 -7.06 -15.20 20.28
C GLY A 640 -7.69 -16.51 19.82
N GLY A 641 -8.59 -16.46 18.85
CA GLY A 641 -9.15 -17.65 18.21
C GLY A 641 -8.11 -18.47 17.46
N LYS A 642 -8.43 -19.73 17.11
CA LYS A 642 -7.54 -20.63 16.38
C LYS A 642 -8.22 -21.09 15.09
N LEU A 643 -7.55 -20.91 13.93
CA LEU A 643 -8.13 -21.16 12.62
C LEU A 643 -7.27 -22.12 11.78
N ILE A 644 -7.93 -23.08 11.14
CA ILE A 644 -7.40 -23.75 9.95
C ILE A 644 -8.19 -23.20 8.76
N GLU A 645 -7.48 -22.57 7.86
CA GLU A 645 -8.02 -22.01 6.62
C GLU A 645 -7.59 -22.88 5.46
N ALA A 646 -8.54 -23.40 4.64
CA ALA A 646 -8.23 -24.37 3.60
C ALA A 646 -8.98 -24.09 2.30
N GLY A 647 -8.25 -24.09 1.19
CA GLY A 647 -8.79 -23.87 -0.16
C GLY A 647 -7.73 -23.27 -1.08
N GLU A 648 -7.96 -23.38 -2.38
CA GLU A 648 -7.01 -22.89 -3.38
C GLU A 648 -6.81 -21.37 -3.32
N LEU A 649 -7.87 -20.63 -2.96
CA LEU A 649 -7.87 -19.17 -2.79
C LEU A 649 -8.03 -18.74 -1.32
N ALA A 650 -7.85 -19.67 -0.39
CA ALA A 650 -8.07 -19.42 1.03
C ALA A 650 -7.17 -18.31 1.62
N GLY A 651 -5.97 -18.15 1.09
CA GLY A 651 -5.03 -17.12 1.54
C GLY A 651 -5.26 -15.73 0.95
N GLY A 652 -6.43 -15.44 0.40
CA GLY A 652 -6.68 -14.13 -0.17
C GLY A 652 -8.14 -13.85 -0.44
N SER A 653 -8.46 -12.59 -0.73
CA SER A 653 -9.78 -12.24 -1.25
C SER A 653 -9.92 -12.70 -2.71
N VAL A 654 -11.15 -12.83 -3.19
CA VAL A 654 -11.45 -13.12 -4.61
C VAL A 654 -10.86 -12.09 -5.59
N LYS A 655 -10.42 -10.94 -5.08
CA LYS A 655 -9.76 -9.86 -5.84
C LYS A 655 -8.26 -10.11 -6.07
N LEU A 656 -7.63 -11.08 -5.39
CA LEU A 656 -6.21 -11.36 -5.56
C LEU A 656 -5.97 -12.06 -6.90
N ALA A 657 -5.14 -11.45 -7.74
CA ALA A 657 -4.56 -12.09 -8.90
C ALA A 657 -3.28 -12.84 -8.49
N ASP A 658 -2.88 -13.83 -9.30
CA ASP A 658 -1.60 -14.52 -9.08
C ASP A 658 -0.46 -13.51 -9.07
N GLY A 659 0.41 -13.62 -8.07
CA GLY A 659 1.57 -12.75 -7.88
C GLY A 659 1.29 -11.40 -7.24
N THR A 660 0.03 -11.10 -6.87
CA THR A 660 -0.28 -9.89 -6.10
C THR A 660 -0.02 -10.08 -4.61
N PRO A 661 0.33 -9.02 -3.88
CA PRO A 661 0.34 -9.03 -2.42
C PRO A 661 -1.05 -9.42 -1.89
N SER A 662 -1.08 -10.18 -0.81
CA SER A 662 -2.29 -10.54 -0.11
C SER A 662 -2.84 -9.32 0.64
N ASP A 663 -4.15 -9.29 0.88
CA ASP A 663 -4.76 -8.28 1.73
C ASP A 663 -4.31 -8.43 3.21
N ASP A 664 -4.69 -7.47 4.06
CA ASP A 664 -4.31 -7.45 5.47
C ASP A 664 -4.79 -8.69 6.25
N PHE A 665 -5.91 -9.31 5.85
CA PHE A 665 -6.33 -10.58 6.45
C PHE A 665 -5.32 -11.69 6.19
N SER A 666 -4.84 -11.79 4.96
CA SER A 666 -3.81 -12.77 4.59
C SER A 666 -2.48 -12.47 5.26
N GLN A 667 -2.07 -11.21 5.26
CA GLN A 667 -0.77 -10.80 5.80
C GLN A 667 -0.68 -10.91 7.32
N TYR A 668 -1.68 -10.38 8.05
CA TYR A 668 -1.62 -10.31 9.53
C TYR A 668 -2.10 -11.58 10.20
N TYR A 669 -3.18 -12.16 9.71
CA TYR A 669 -3.80 -13.31 10.38
C TYR A 669 -3.32 -14.63 9.83
N LEU A 670 -3.15 -14.75 8.50
CA LEU A 670 -2.74 -16.01 7.86
C LEU A 670 -1.23 -16.10 7.64
N GLY A 671 -0.51 -14.97 7.68
CA GLY A 671 0.93 -14.91 7.52
C GLY A 671 1.41 -15.09 6.07
N ALA A 672 0.53 -14.90 5.09
CA ALA A 672 0.81 -15.00 3.67
C ALA A 672 0.94 -13.61 3.05
N TYR A 673 2.14 -13.26 2.57
CA TYR A 673 2.42 -11.98 1.92
C TYR A 673 1.97 -11.95 0.47
N SER A 674 2.25 -13.04 -0.25
CA SER A 674 1.88 -13.18 -1.65
C SER A 674 1.33 -14.57 -1.94
N ARG A 675 0.58 -14.69 -3.03
CA ARG A 675 0.02 -15.95 -3.51
C ARG A 675 0.25 -16.09 -5.01
N THR A 676 0.64 -17.28 -5.41
CA THR A 676 0.66 -17.72 -6.82
C THR A 676 -0.12 -19.01 -6.98
N SER A 677 -0.65 -19.23 -8.19
CA SER A 677 -1.28 -20.53 -8.54
C SER A 677 -0.22 -21.51 -8.97
N THR A 678 -0.34 -22.75 -8.48
CA THR A 678 0.58 -23.84 -8.80
C THR A 678 -0.19 -24.96 -9.51
N PRO A 679 -0.24 -24.94 -10.84
CA PRO A 679 -0.89 -26.01 -11.60
C PRO A 679 -0.09 -27.32 -11.50
N GLY A 680 -0.81 -28.46 -11.62
CA GLY A 680 -0.19 -29.78 -11.69
C GLY A 680 0.29 -30.35 -10.34
N ALA A 681 -0.13 -29.76 -9.21
CA ALA A 681 0.15 -30.32 -7.90
C ALA A 681 -0.47 -31.73 -7.76
N THR A 682 0.35 -32.72 -7.47
CA THR A 682 -0.08 -34.14 -7.32
C THR A 682 0.07 -34.66 -5.90
N GLY A 683 0.67 -33.86 -5.02
CA GLY A 683 0.89 -34.20 -3.62
C GLY A 683 1.40 -33.01 -2.83
N PHE A 684 1.45 -33.16 -1.51
CA PHE A 684 1.98 -32.17 -0.59
C PHE A 684 2.84 -32.85 0.48
N THR A 685 4.01 -32.30 0.70
CA THR A 685 4.93 -32.70 1.78
C THR A 685 5.09 -31.55 2.75
N GLY A 686 4.73 -31.76 4.00
CA GLY A 686 4.86 -30.81 5.09
C GLY A 686 6.29 -30.59 5.53
N SER A 687 6.59 -29.36 5.96
CA SER A 687 7.83 -28.97 6.64
C SER A 687 7.52 -28.10 7.86
N GLY A 688 8.53 -27.71 8.64
CA GLY A 688 8.34 -26.83 9.79
C GLY A 688 7.29 -27.38 10.78
N ASN A 689 6.21 -26.63 10.99
CA ASN A 689 5.13 -27.05 11.90
C ASN A 689 4.30 -28.24 11.36
N LEU A 690 4.37 -28.54 10.07
CA LEU A 690 3.71 -29.69 9.43
C LEU A 690 4.67 -30.84 9.08
N ASP A 691 5.91 -30.75 9.57
CA ASP A 691 6.95 -31.75 9.28
C ASP A 691 6.50 -33.19 9.58
N GLY A 692 6.94 -34.13 8.74
CA GLY A 692 6.56 -35.55 8.78
C GLY A 692 5.18 -35.86 8.22
N TYR A 693 4.54 -34.96 7.48
CA TYR A 693 3.38 -35.24 6.65
C TYR A 693 3.80 -35.36 5.18
N THR A 694 3.24 -36.37 4.50
CA THR A 694 3.28 -36.47 3.03
C THR A 694 1.97 -37.15 2.59
N GLY A 695 1.31 -36.58 1.58
CA GLY A 695 0.04 -37.11 1.05
C GLY A 695 -0.17 -36.74 -0.41
N ALA A 696 -0.92 -37.57 -1.13
CA ALA A 696 -1.34 -37.28 -2.49
C ALA A 696 -2.42 -36.19 -2.52
N LEU A 697 -2.46 -35.44 -3.61
CA LEU A 697 -3.51 -34.48 -3.94
C LEU A 697 -4.16 -34.84 -5.27
N GLY A 698 -5.42 -34.45 -5.45
CA GLY A 698 -6.18 -34.67 -6.68
C GLY A 698 -7.54 -33.99 -6.63
N ASP A 699 -8.26 -34.05 -7.73
CA ASP A 699 -9.57 -33.46 -7.90
C ASP A 699 -10.58 -33.96 -6.86
N ALA A 700 -11.38 -33.04 -6.36
CA ALA A 700 -12.57 -33.36 -5.58
C ALA A 700 -13.83 -33.12 -6.42
N PRO A 701 -14.94 -33.82 -6.16
CA PRO A 701 -16.21 -33.58 -6.83
C PRO A 701 -16.66 -32.10 -6.65
N GLY A 702 -16.78 -31.40 -7.76
CA GLY A 702 -17.17 -29.99 -7.77
C GLY A 702 -16.04 -29.02 -7.40
N ASN A 703 -14.80 -29.49 -7.18
CA ASN A 703 -13.62 -28.68 -6.89
C ASN A 703 -12.36 -29.34 -7.48
N ALA A 704 -12.06 -29.07 -8.74
CA ALA A 704 -10.82 -29.53 -9.39
C ALA A 704 -9.60 -28.87 -8.73
N LEU A 705 -8.47 -29.57 -8.70
CA LEU A 705 -7.20 -29.04 -8.18
C LEU A 705 -6.40 -28.39 -9.32
N ASP A 706 -6.81 -27.21 -9.74
CA ASP A 706 -6.18 -26.49 -10.86
C ASP A 706 -5.43 -25.22 -10.45
N LYS A 707 -5.64 -24.72 -9.24
CA LYS A 707 -5.10 -23.45 -8.73
C LYS A 707 -4.52 -23.55 -7.32
N ALA A 708 -3.91 -24.69 -6.97
CA ALA A 708 -3.31 -24.86 -5.65
C ALA A 708 -2.50 -23.61 -5.26
N GLY A 709 -2.74 -23.06 -4.07
CA GLY A 709 -2.14 -21.82 -3.61
C GLY A 709 -0.74 -22.03 -3.09
N THR A 710 0.23 -21.32 -3.67
CA THR A 710 1.60 -21.23 -3.16
C THR A 710 1.84 -19.84 -2.62
N TYR A 711 2.41 -19.74 -1.42
CA TYR A 711 2.50 -18.50 -0.65
C TYR A 711 3.93 -18.08 -0.36
N GLY A 712 4.24 -16.79 -0.54
CA GLY A 712 5.33 -16.11 0.15
C GLY A 712 4.93 -15.82 1.60
N VAL A 713 5.89 -15.89 2.52
CA VAL A 713 5.63 -15.75 3.97
C VAL A 713 5.79 -14.30 4.39
N THR A 714 4.82 -13.74 5.12
CA THR A 714 4.85 -12.33 5.53
C THR A 714 6.10 -11.97 6.33
N SER A 715 6.58 -12.85 7.20
CA SER A 715 7.79 -12.59 8.01
C SER A 715 9.10 -12.53 7.21
N ASP A 716 9.11 -13.02 5.97
CA ASP A 716 10.28 -12.91 5.09
C ASP A 716 10.34 -11.53 4.40
N GLU A 717 9.20 -10.84 4.27
CA GLU A 717 9.07 -9.55 3.59
C GLU A 717 8.93 -8.37 4.57
N LEU A 718 8.17 -8.54 5.65
CA LEU A 718 7.88 -7.47 6.61
C LEU A 718 8.61 -7.68 7.94
N SER A 719 9.05 -6.59 8.56
CA SER A 719 9.87 -6.60 9.78
C SER A 719 9.12 -7.12 11.02
N VAL A 720 9.30 -8.38 11.37
CA VAL A 720 8.77 -8.99 12.61
C VAL A 720 9.33 -8.31 13.87
N ALA A 721 10.54 -7.78 13.83
CA ALA A 721 11.12 -7.05 14.95
C ALA A 721 10.37 -5.74 15.24
N LYS A 722 9.86 -5.09 14.19
CA LYS A 722 9.08 -3.87 14.28
C LYS A 722 7.59 -4.15 14.51
N TYR A 723 7.07 -5.19 13.85
CA TYR A 723 5.67 -5.58 13.86
C TYR A 723 5.54 -7.10 14.15
N PRO A 724 5.51 -7.51 15.42
CA PRO A 724 5.49 -8.93 15.80
C PRO A 724 4.29 -9.74 15.27
N GLN A 725 3.18 -9.08 14.93
CA GLN A 725 1.99 -9.73 14.36
C GLN A 725 2.26 -10.36 12.99
N PHE A 726 3.31 -9.99 12.28
CA PHE A 726 3.70 -10.61 11.02
C PHE A 726 4.44 -11.95 11.17
N ALA A 727 4.67 -12.41 12.40
CA ALA A 727 5.38 -13.65 12.63
C ALA A 727 4.65 -14.86 12.01
N SER A 728 5.28 -15.47 11.02
CA SER A 728 4.74 -16.57 10.23
C SER A 728 5.86 -17.52 9.79
N ALA A 729 5.50 -18.72 9.35
CA ALA A 729 6.45 -19.70 8.86
C ALA A 729 5.84 -20.55 7.74
N GLY A 730 6.59 -20.78 6.68
CA GLY A 730 6.23 -21.70 5.63
C GLY A 730 6.24 -23.15 6.11
N ALA A 731 5.31 -23.96 5.61
CA ALA A 731 5.02 -25.26 6.19
C ALA A 731 4.85 -26.42 5.18
N GLY A 732 5.43 -26.34 4.00
CA GLY A 732 5.45 -27.47 3.08
C GLY A 732 5.49 -27.08 1.61
N GLN A 733 5.72 -28.10 0.77
CA GLN A 733 5.88 -27.96 -0.68
C GLN A 733 4.93 -28.89 -1.43
N PHE A 734 4.52 -28.49 -2.64
CA PHE A 734 3.78 -29.37 -3.53
C PHE A 734 4.71 -30.34 -4.28
N ALA A 735 4.25 -31.57 -4.46
CA ALA A 735 4.86 -32.53 -5.38
C ALA A 735 4.25 -32.38 -6.78
N GLY A 736 5.01 -32.80 -7.82
CA GLY A 736 4.60 -32.67 -9.23
C GLY A 736 4.88 -31.29 -9.83
N THR A 737 5.32 -30.35 -9.03
CA THR A 737 5.69 -29.01 -9.47
C THR A 737 7.20 -28.84 -9.40
N VAL A 738 7.78 -28.18 -10.40
CA VAL A 738 9.19 -27.80 -10.39
C VAL A 738 9.26 -26.36 -9.93
N ASN A 739 10.08 -26.10 -8.88
CA ASN A 739 10.47 -24.72 -8.59
C ASN A 739 11.47 -24.29 -9.68
N PRO A 740 11.08 -23.46 -10.65
CA PRO A 740 11.99 -23.10 -11.74
C PRO A 740 13.21 -22.32 -11.26
N TYR A 741 13.16 -21.74 -10.04
CA TYR A 741 14.19 -20.91 -9.43
C TYR A 741 14.87 -21.59 -8.23
N GLY A 742 14.83 -22.90 -8.15
CA GLY A 742 15.60 -23.72 -7.20
C GLY A 742 17.00 -24.04 -7.72
N PRO A 743 17.89 -24.63 -6.88
CA PRO A 743 19.24 -25.06 -7.29
C PRO A 743 19.19 -26.00 -8.49
N TYR A 744 20.20 -25.88 -9.38
CA TYR A 744 20.36 -26.84 -10.47
C TYR A 744 20.73 -28.23 -9.94
N ALA A 745 21.64 -28.27 -8.98
CA ALA A 745 22.08 -29.48 -8.30
C ALA A 745 22.17 -29.25 -6.79
N GLY A 746 22.12 -30.34 -6.03
CA GLY A 746 22.25 -30.26 -4.57
C GLY A 746 21.12 -29.51 -3.86
N SER A 747 21.46 -28.68 -2.87
CA SER A 747 20.50 -28.01 -2.01
C SER A 747 20.70 -26.48 -1.95
N SER A 748 21.73 -25.95 -2.59
CA SER A 748 22.07 -24.52 -2.55
C SER A 748 22.65 -24.06 -3.88
N MET A 749 22.47 -22.80 -4.16
CA MET A 749 23.01 -22.05 -5.30
C MET A 749 23.37 -20.63 -4.87
N VAL A 750 23.86 -19.80 -5.77
CA VAL A 750 24.01 -18.35 -5.55
C VAL A 750 23.04 -17.59 -6.44
N ALA A 751 22.48 -16.52 -5.90
CA ALA A 751 21.52 -15.70 -6.60
C ALA A 751 21.76 -14.21 -6.36
N ALA A 752 21.59 -13.42 -7.42
CA ALA A 752 21.43 -11.99 -7.38
C ALA A 752 19.97 -11.67 -7.74
N VAL A 753 19.14 -11.40 -6.75
CA VAL A 753 17.74 -10.96 -6.97
C VAL A 753 17.73 -9.59 -7.60
N HIS A 754 16.66 -9.27 -8.35
CA HIS A 754 16.49 -7.93 -8.89
C HIS A 754 16.44 -6.88 -7.77
N THR A 755 17.07 -5.75 -7.97
CA THR A 755 16.93 -4.48 -7.25
C THR A 755 17.28 -3.38 -8.23
N ASP A 756 16.54 -2.27 -8.19
CA ASP A 756 16.76 -1.13 -9.08
C ASP A 756 18.18 -0.57 -8.98
N ASP A 757 18.70 0.02 -10.06
CA ASP A 757 19.97 0.75 -10.14
C ASP A 757 21.18 -0.04 -9.60
N ALA A 758 21.22 -1.32 -9.83
CA ALA A 758 22.21 -2.19 -9.20
C ALA A 758 23.28 -2.68 -10.17
N TYR A 759 24.51 -2.76 -9.67
CA TYR A 759 25.63 -3.46 -10.33
C TYR A 759 26.23 -4.47 -9.35
N LYS A 760 25.81 -5.73 -9.45
CA LYS A 760 26.14 -6.82 -8.52
C LYS A 760 27.21 -7.72 -9.14
N ARG A 761 28.29 -8.00 -8.43
CA ARG A 761 29.42 -8.79 -8.94
C ARG A 761 29.76 -9.97 -8.04
N LEU A 762 29.65 -11.20 -8.57
CA LEU A 762 30.18 -12.42 -7.99
C LEU A 762 31.53 -12.72 -8.68
N THR A 763 32.63 -12.56 -7.96
CA THR A 763 33.96 -12.44 -8.51
C THR A 763 34.89 -13.54 -7.98
N ARG A 764 35.78 -14.03 -8.85
CA ARG A 764 36.90 -14.91 -8.45
C ARG A 764 38.15 -14.60 -9.26
N THR A 765 39.30 -14.91 -8.69
CA THR A 765 40.57 -14.94 -9.42
C THR A 765 40.93 -16.37 -9.82
N ILE A 766 41.30 -16.56 -11.06
CA ILE A 766 41.74 -17.84 -11.64
C ILE A 766 43.18 -17.75 -12.07
N ASP A 767 44.02 -18.65 -11.57
CA ASP A 767 45.43 -18.75 -11.98
C ASP A 767 45.55 -19.65 -13.24
N LEU A 768 45.90 -19.04 -14.37
CA LEU A 768 46.17 -19.73 -15.63
C LEU A 768 47.64 -19.68 -16.01
N THR A 769 48.57 -19.36 -15.08
CA THR A 769 50.02 -19.21 -15.35
C THR A 769 50.65 -20.47 -15.93
N GLY A 770 50.14 -21.66 -15.60
CA GLY A 770 50.57 -22.95 -16.13
C GLY A 770 49.74 -23.51 -17.28
N VAL A 771 48.77 -22.73 -17.82
CA VAL A 771 47.82 -23.18 -18.84
C VAL A 771 48.13 -22.53 -20.19
N GLY A 772 48.22 -23.35 -21.25
CA GLY A 772 48.38 -22.85 -22.62
C GLY A 772 47.03 -22.48 -23.27
N ALA A 773 47.05 -21.58 -24.26
CA ALA A 773 45.84 -21.23 -25.02
C ALA A 773 45.26 -22.44 -25.78
N SER A 774 46.11 -23.39 -26.19
CA SER A 774 45.70 -24.65 -26.82
C SER A 774 44.85 -25.54 -25.91
N ASP A 775 44.97 -25.36 -24.60
CA ASP A 775 44.21 -26.12 -23.58
C ASP A 775 42.80 -25.60 -23.40
N LYS A 776 42.43 -24.51 -24.10
CA LYS A 776 41.10 -23.89 -24.12
C LYS A 776 40.51 -23.75 -22.72
N PRO A 777 41.18 -23.01 -21.80
CA PRO A 777 40.59 -22.77 -20.49
C PRO A 777 39.24 -22.06 -20.62
N THR A 778 38.22 -22.58 -19.93
CA THR A 778 36.86 -22.12 -20.04
C THR A 778 36.22 -22.03 -18.63
N LEU A 779 35.59 -20.90 -18.32
CA LEU A 779 34.66 -20.85 -17.21
C LEU A 779 33.35 -21.48 -17.66
N SER A 780 32.93 -22.58 -17.06
CA SER A 780 31.72 -23.30 -17.34
C SER A 780 30.81 -23.27 -16.13
N THR A 781 29.55 -22.89 -16.29
CA THR A 781 28.61 -22.79 -15.17
C THR A 781 27.18 -23.05 -15.61
N ARG A 782 26.32 -23.40 -14.67
CA ARG A 782 24.87 -23.32 -14.84
C ARG A 782 24.46 -21.89 -14.53
N LEU A 783 23.80 -21.22 -15.47
CA LEU A 783 23.16 -19.94 -15.24
C LEU A 783 21.65 -20.04 -15.56
N LEU A 784 20.88 -19.39 -14.74
CA LEU A 784 19.50 -19.04 -15.01
C LEU A 784 19.43 -17.53 -14.91
N TRP A 785 18.92 -16.90 -15.95
CA TRP A 785 18.62 -15.48 -15.93
C TRP A 785 17.15 -15.26 -16.28
N ASP A 786 16.55 -14.38 -15.53
CA ASP A 786 15.21 -13.88 -15.72
C ASP A 786 15.26 -12.40 -15.37
N THR A 787 15.49 -11.61 -16.41
CA THR A 787 15.84 -10.20 -16.35
C THR A 787 14.92 -9.43 -17.30
N GLU A 788 14.83 -8.12 -17.15
CA GLU A 788 14.07 -7.31 -18.08
C GLU A 788 14.73 -7.29 -19.46
N PRO A 789 14.02 -7.70 -20.55
CA PRO A 789 14.62 -7.79 -21.88
C PRO A 789 15.15 -6.45 -22.39
N GLY A 790 16.46 -6.36 -22.60
CA GLY A 790 17.12 -5.18 -23.16
C GLY A 790 17.43 -4.06 -22.18
N TYR A 791 16.97 -4.13 -20.94
CA TYR A 791 17.22 -3.15 -19.88
C TYR A 791 18.13 -3.72 -18.81
N ASP A 792 17.78 -4.88 -18.26
CA ASP A 792 18.59 -5.61 -17.30
C ASP A 792 19.50 -6.61 -17.98
N HIS A 793 20.73 -6.70 -17.54
CA HIS A 793 21.74 -7.52 -18.20
C HIS A 793 22.56 -8.37 -17.22
N ALA A 794 22.70 -9.66 -17.53
CA ALA A 794 23.77 -10.48 -16.97
C ALA A 794 24.98 -10.49 -17.92
N VAL A 795 26.16 -10.23 -17.38
CA VAL A 795 27.42 -10.24 -18.13
C VAL A 795 28.46 -11.07 -17.39
N VAL A 796 29.39 -11.67 -18.14
CA VAL A 796 30.59 -12.24 -17.52
C VAL A 796 31.77 -11.36 -17.89
N GLU A 797 32.31 -10.67 -16.90
CA GLU A 797 33.44 -9.76 -17.04
C GLU A 797 34.77 -10.47 -16.79
N ALA A 798 35.83 -10.06 -17.48
CA ALA A 798 37.15 -10.54 -17.23
C ALA A 798 38.21 -9.46 -17.44
N HIS A 799 39.32 -9.53 -16.65
CA HIS A 799 40.51 -8.73 -16.83
C HIS A 799 41.76 -9.45 -16.33
N THR A 800 42.93 -9.10 -16.85
CA THR A 800 44.20 -9.58 -16.33
C THR A 800 44.45 -8.94 -14.95
N VAL A 801 44.76 -9.74 -13.94
CA VAL A 801 45.05 -9.22 -12.60
C VAL A 801 46.16 -8.19 -12.64
N GLY A 802 45.83 -6.97 -12.16
CA GLY A 802 46.75 -5.83 -12.13
C GLY A 802 46.80 -5.00 -13.42
N ALA A 803 45.95 -5.31 -14.43
CA ALA A 803 45.81 -4.52 -15.64
C ALA A 803 44.40 -3.95 -15.74
N ASP A 804 44.26 -2.83 -16.44
CA ASP A 804 42.96 -2.22 -16.75
C ASP A 804 42.51 -2.60 -18.18
N ASP A 805 42.37 -3.92 -18.42
CA ASP A 805 41.98 -4.52 -19.69
C ASP A 805 40.62 -5.23 -19.61
N TRP A 806 39.67 -4.61 -18.91
CA TRP A 806 38.33 -5.14 -18.70
C TRP A 806 37.56 -5.34 -20.00
N THR A 807 36.88 -6.48 -20.12
CA THR A 807 35.96 -6.80 -21.20
C THR A 807 34.86 -7.72 -20.71
N THR A 808 33.73 -7.77 -21.41
CA THR A 808 32.74 -8.83 -21.22
C THR A 808 33.00 -9.96 -22.21
N LEU A 809 32.76 -11.19 -21.77
CA LEU A 809 33.05 -12.39 -22.55
C LEU A 809 31.81 -12.87 -23.32
N PRO A 810 31.93 -13.21 -24.62
CA PRO A 810 30.84 -13.89 -25.31
C PRO A 810 30.70 -15.33 -24.81
N GLU A 811 29.44 -15.77 -24.69
CA GLU A 811 29.14 -17.15 -24.39
C GLU A 811 29.43 -18.04 -25.61
N THR A 812 30.07 -19.20 -25.40
CA THR A 812 30.62 -20.06 -26.46
C THR A 812 29.55 -20.75 -27.33
N GLY A 813 28.33 -20.89 -26.84
CA GLY A 813 27.16 -21.42 -27.56
C GLY A 813 26.32 -20.35 -28.26
N GLY A 814 26.67 -19.06 -28.09
CA GLY A 814 25.96 -17.93 -28.71
C GLY A 814 24.74 -17.40 -27.94
N ALA A 815 24.65 -17.68 -26.65
CA ALA A 815 23.55 -17.17 -25.81
C ALA A 815 23.65 -15.66 -25.55
N THR A 816 24.88 -15.07 -25.58
CA THR A 816 25.07 -13.63 -25.40
C THR A 816 24.78 -12.85 -26.69
N SER A 817 24.29 -11.61 -26.51
CA SER A 817 24.06 -10.62 -27.56
C SER A 817 25.04 -9.45 -27.40
N THR A 818 25.40 -8.85 -28.54
CA THR A 818 26.10 -7.56 -28.63
C THR A 818 25.15 -6.39 -28.78
N ALA A 819 23.82 -6.61 -28.71
CA ALA A 819 22.86 -5.54 -28.67
C ALA A 819 23.15 -4.64 -27.44
N VAL A 820 23.26 -3.35 -27.68
CA VAL A 820 23.49 -2.38 -26.62
C VAL A 820 22.22 -2.26 -25.73
N PRO A 821 22.35 -1.94 -24.43
CA PRO A 821 21.19 -1.68 -23.59
C PRO A 821 20.26 -0.63 -24.18
N ALA A 822 18.96 -0.80 -24.04
CA ALA A 822 17.94 0.05 -24.65
C ALA A 822 18.13 1.53 -24.28
N GLU A 823 18.56 1.81 -23.06
CA GLU A 823 18.77 3.15 -22.53
C GLU A 823 20.18 3.73 -22.75
N CYS A 824 21.06 2.94 -23.38
CA CYS A 824 22.44 3.37 -23.56
C CYS A 824 22.55 4.64 -24.41
N GLY A 825 21.70 4.81 -25.43
CA GLY A 825 21.66 6.00 -26.27
C GLY A 825 21.29 7.29 -25.54
N ALA A 826 20.42 7.22 -24.55
CA ALA A 826 20.07 8.33 -23.68
C ALA A 826 21.16 8.67 -22.66
N GLY A 827 22.16 7.79 -22.49
CA GLY A 827 23.27 7.98 -21.54
C GLY A 827 22.96 7.61 -20.09
N PHE A 828 21.73 7.20 -19.82
CA PHE A 828 21.24 6.94 -18.47
C PHE A 828 22.05 5.81 -17.79
N LEU A 829 22.04 4.60 -18.34
CA LEU A 829 22.72 3.46 -17.74
C LEU A 829 24.23 3.67 -17.58
N ILE A 830 24.89 4.37 -18.54
CA ILE A 830 26.31 4.72 -18.43
C ILE A 830 26.54 5.83 -17.39
N GLY A 831 25.57 6.70 -17.20
CA GLY A 831 25.60 7.74 -16.15
C GLY A 831 25.55 7.13 -14.75
N GLU A 832 24.64 6.20 -14.51
CA GLU A 832 24.50 5.50 -13.22
C GLU A 832 25.61 4.49 -12.97
N HIS A 833 26.06 3.81 -14.04
CA HIS A 833 27.13 2.84 -13.97
C HIS A 833 28.32 3.25 -14.86
N PRO A 834 29.15 4.23 -14.46
CA PRO A 834 30.26 4.73 -15.26
C PRO A 834 31.29 3.67 -15.65
N TRP A 835 31.31 2.55 -14.94
CA TRP A 835 32.11 1.36 -15.25
C TRP A 835 31.82 0.78 -16.64
N LEU A 836 30.60 0.92 -17.13
CA LEU A 836 30.19 0.43 -18.44
C LEU A 836 30.93 1.08 -19.60
N LYS A 837 31.63 2.22 -19.40
CA LYS A 837 32.52 2.84 -20.37
C LYS A 837 33.68 1.91 -20.80
N HIS A 838 34.01 0.89 -20.01
CA HIS A 838 34.94 -0.16 -20.43
C HIS A 838 34.40 -0.96 -21.65
N TYR A 839 33.09 -1.10 -21.79
CA TYR A 839 32.41 -1.99 -22.73
C TYR A 839 31.57 -1.27 -23.77
N LEU A 840 31.12 -0.05 -23.47
CA LEU A 840 30.20 0.74 -24.28
C LEU A 840 30.79 2.13 -24.56
N THR A 841 30.55 2.65 -25.74
CA THR A 841 30.84 4.05 -26.08
C THR A 841 29.56 4.76 -26.47
N LEU A 842 29.28 5.87 -25.81
CA LEU A 842 28.18 6.78 -26.14
C LEU A 842 28.74 7.99 -26.89
N ALA A 843 28.30 8.22 -28.11
CA ALA A 843 28.62 9.39 -28.91
C ALA A 843 27.38 9.80 -29.72
N ASP A 844 27.05 11.09 -29.73
CA ASP A 844 25.95 11.65 -30.51
C ASP A 844 24.59 10.93 -30.27
N ASN A 845 24.30 10.61 -29.03
CA ASN A 845 23.13 9.82 -28.59
C ASN A 845 23.03 8.44 -29.23
N ALA A 846 24.13 7.90 -29.71
CA ALA A 846 24.25 6.55 -30.25
C ALA A 846 25.23 5.73 -29.40
N CYS A 847 24.82 4.54 -29.00
CA CYS A 847 25.65 3.61 -28.26
C CYS A 847 26.28 2.57 -29.17
N THR A 848 27.52 2.21 -28.89
CA THR A 848 28.21 1.11 -29.57
C THR A 848 28.70 0.06 -28.57
N ALA A 849 28.67 -1.19 -28.97
CA ALA A 849 29.08 -2.36 -28.18
C ALA A 849 30.60 -2.51 -28.03
N THR A 850 31.33 -1.40 -28.05
CA THR A 850 32.79 -1.36 -27.88
C THR A 850 33.14 -0.14 -27.02
N GLY A 851 33.78 -0.37 -25.90
CA GLY A 851 34.20 0.65 -24.94
C GLY A 851 35.70 0.97 -24.98
N THR A 852 36.22 1.52 -23.90
CA THR A 852 37.61 1.98 -23.77
C THR A 852 38.58 0.84 -23.72
N THR A 853 38.24 -0.33 -23.20
CA THR A 853 39.17 -1.47 -23.02
C THR A 853 38.62 -2.78 -23.57
N GLY A 854 37.31 -2.91 -23.73
CA GLY A 854 36.67 -4.15 -24.13
C GLY A 854 35.39 -3.96 -24.93
N SER A 855 34.60 -5.01 -25.06
CA SER A 855 33.37 -5.06 -25.83
C SER A 855 32.20 -5.52 -24.96
N TRP A 856 30.99 -5.23 -25.41
CA TRP A 856 29.72 -5.60 -24.75
C TRP A 856 29.21 -6.94 -25.26
N ASN A 857 28.97 -7.86 -24.33
CA ASN A 857 28.32 -9.14 -24.55
C ASN A 857 27.44 -9.42 -23.33
N SER A 858 26.15 -9.56 -23.52
CA SER A 858 25.21 -9.71 -22.40
C SER A 858 24.15 -10.78 -22.65
N LEU A 859 23.64 -11.31 -21.56
CA LEU A 859 22.44 -12.12 -21.45
C LEU A 859 21.32 -11.22 -20.94
N THR A 860 20.13 -11.24 -21.56
CA THR A 860 18.99 -10.44 -21.15
C THR A 860 17.68 -11.18 -21.45
N GLY A 861 16.57 -10.82 -20.83
CA GLY A 861 15.29 -11.51 -20.93
C GLY A 861 15.30 -12.80 -20.09
N SER A 862 14.59 -13.85 -20.53
CA SER A 862 14.45 -15.11 -19.80
C SER A 862 15.17 -16.25 -20.47
N SER A 863 15.99 -16.98 -19.71
CA SER A 863 16.62 -18.24 -20.12
C SER A 863 15.64 -19.43 -20.19
N SER A 864 14.40 -19.23 -19.74
CA SER A 864 13.37 -20.31 -19.60
C SER A 864 13.87 -21.54 -18.82
N GLY A 865 14.71 -21.31 -17.81
CA GLY A 865 15.29 -22.32 -16.94
C GLY A 865 16.82 -22.38 -17.02
N TRP A 866 17.41 -23.31 -16.28
CA TRP A 866 18.85 -23.47 -16.18
C TRP A 866 19.52 -23.82 -17.52
N GLN A 867 20.53 -23.03 -17.92
CA GLN A 867 21.33 -23.24 -19.11
C GLN A 867 22.76 -23.61 -18.71
N GLN A 868 23.38 -24.52 -19.48
CA GLN A 868 24.81 -24.73 -19.41
C GLN A 868 25.49 -23.69 -20.29
N VAL A 869 26.31 -22.82 -19.70
CA VAL A 869 27.03 -21.75 -20.42
C VAL A 869 28.55 -21.90 -20.25
N GLY A 870 29.31 -21.43 -21.24
CA GLY A 870 30.73 -21.44 -21.22
C GLY A 870 31.35 -20.13 -21.71
N PHE A 871 32.43 -19.67 -21.07
CA PHE A 871 33.14 -18.44 -21.43
C PHE A 871 34.63 -18.73 -21.62
N ASP A 872 35.12 -18.45 -22.84
CA ASP A 872 36.51 -18.75 -23.22
C ASP A 872 37.49 -17.81 -22.52
N LEU A 873 38.45 -18.39 -21.80
CA LEU A 873 39.52 -17.69 -21.11
C LEU A 873 40.87 -17.81 -21.80
N SER A 874 40.92 -18.32 -23.05
CA SER A 874 42.20 -18.57 -23.78
C SER A 874 43.06 -17.31 -23.96
N ALA A 875 42.43 -16.13 -24.03
CA ALA A 875 43.14 -14.84 -24.08
C ALA A 875 43.97 -14.52 -22.82
N TYR A 876 43.66 -15.19 -21.71
CA TYR A 876 44.32 -15.02 -20.42
C TYR A 876 45.27 -16.20 -20.09
N ALA A 877 45.50 -17.11 -21.03
CA ALA A 877 46.47 -18.22 -20.87
C ALA A 877 47.85 -17.70 -20.48
N GLY A 878 48.50 -18.34 -19.53
CA GLY A 878 49.78 -17.90 -18.99
C GLY A 878 49.72 -16.73 -17.99
N LYS A 879 48.49 -16.29 -17.58
CA LYS A 879 48.31 -15.17 -16.65
C LYS A 879 47.37 -15.54 -15.52
N SER A 880 47.23 -14.66 -14.54
CA SER A 880 46.11 -14.67 -13.61
C SER A 880 45.00 -13.77 -14.16
N VAL A 881 43.78 -14.27 -14.20
CA VAL A 881 42.58 -13.54 -14.64
C VAL A 881 41.58 -13.41 -13.49
N GLN A 882 41.00 -12.24 -13.35
CA GLN A 882 39.81 -12.06 -12.50
C GLN A 882 38.59 -12.13 -13.39
N VAL A 883 37.59 -12.93 -12.98
CA VAL A 883 36.30 -13.04 -13.66
C VAL A 883 35.16 -12.67 -12.69
N SER A 884 34.12 -12.06 -13.23
CA SER A 884 32.93 -11.72 -12.45
C SER A 884 31.65 -12.12 -13.21
N ILE A 885 30.74 -12.83 -12.57
CA ILE A 885 29.37 -12.94 -13.04
C ILE A 885 28.64 -11.72 -12.47
N SER A 886 28.18 -10.83 -13.34
CA SER A 886 27.64 -9.55 -12.95
C SER A 886 26.19 -9.41 -13.39
N TYR A 887 25.36 -8.80 -12.55
CA TYR A 887 23.99 -8.44 -12.85
C TYR A 887 23.84 -6.93 -12.75
N ILE A 888 23.41 -6.32 -13.83
CA ILE A 888 23.31 -4.87 -14.02
C ILE A 888 21.86 -4.56 -14.30
N THR A 889 21.27 -3.64 -13.57
CA THR A 889 19.86 -3.27 -13.67
C THR A 889 19.71 -1.77 -13.86
N ASP A 890 18.65 -1.40 -14.56
CA ASP A 890 18.16 -0.03 -14.59
C ASP A 890 17.18 0.26 -13.42
N PRO A 891 16.67 1.48 -13.24
CA PRO A 891 15.62 1.75 -12.26
C PRO A 891 14.28 1.19 -12.72
N GLY A 892 13.69 0.35 -11.91
CA GLY A 892 12.31 -0.09 -12.10
C GLY A 892 12.11 -1.60 -12.15
N THR A 893 11.20 -2.08 -12.99
CA THR A 893 10.79 -3.48 -13.03
C THR A 893 11.91 -4.36 -13.55
N GLY A 894 12.27 -5.39 -12.82
CA GLY A 894 13.12 -6.45 -13.31
C GLY A 894 12.41 -7.78 -13.34
N GLY A 895 13.09 -8.78 -13.83
CA GLY A 895 12.73 -10.18 -13.65
C GLY A 895 13.11 -10.67 -12.25
N HIS A 896 13.25 -11.97 -12.12
CA HIS A 896 13.62 -12.58 -10.84
C HIS A 896 15.11 -12.42 -10.50
N GLY A 897 15.96 -12.09 -11.49
CA GLY A 897 17.38 -11.90 -11.35
C GLY A 897 18.23 -12.97 -12.00
N VAL A 898 19.46 -13.15 -11.50
CA VAL A 898 20.47 -14.07 -12.06
C VAL A 898 20.89 -15.07 -11.01
N LEU A 899 20.85 -16.36 -11.38
CA LEU A 899 21.20 -17.47 -10.51
C LEU A 899 22.37 -18.23 -11.13
N ALA A 900 23.30 -18.66 -10.31
CA ALA A 900 24.45 -19.46 -10.74
C ALA A 900 24.65 -20.70 -9.86
N ASP A 901 25.02 -21.80 -10.52
CA ASP A 901 25.32 -23.07 -9.87
C ASP A 901 26.38 -23.84 -10.67
N GLU A 902 26.99 -24.85 -10.05
CA GLU A 902 27.98 -25.74 -10.69
C GLU A 902 29.07 -24.99 -11.49
N ALA A 903 29.66 -23.94 -10.88
CA ALA A 903 30.69 -23.13 -11.54
C ALA A 903 32.07 -23.87 -11.60
N SER A 904 32.56 -24.13 -12.79
CA SER A 904 33.76 -24.95 -13.04
C SER A 904 34.81 -24.22 -13.89
N LEU A 905 36.10 -24.44 -13.57
CA LEU A 905 37.18 -24.18 -14.51
C LEU A 905 37.44 -25.46 -15.32
N VAL A 906 37.25 -25.40 -16.62
CA VAL A 906 37.54 -26.50 -17.56
C VAL A 906 38.82 -26.21 -18.31
N VAL A 907 39.76 -27.14 -18.34
CA VAL A 907 41.06 -27.00 -19.04
C VAL A 907 41.31 -28.32 -19.80
N GLY A 908 41.55 -28.23 -21.10
CA GLY A 908 41.76 -29.40 -21.97
C GLY A 908 40.51 -30.31 -22.00
N GLY A 909 39.33 -29.75 -21.91
CA GLY A 909 38.07 -30.49 -21.84
C GLY A 909 37.75 -31.19 -20.51
N THR A 910 38.59 -30.96 -19.49
CA THR A 910 38.42 -31.58 -18.16
C THR A 910 38.15 -30.51 -17.09
N ALA A 911 37.10 -30.68 -16.31
CA ALA A 911 36.87 -29.84 -15.14
C ALA A 911 37.95 -30.03 -14.08
N LYS A 912 38.62 -28.97 -13.69
CA LYS A 912 39.68 -28.97 -12.66
C LYS A 912 39.13 -28.81 -11.26
N GLU A 913 38.05 -28.04 -11.15
CA GLU A 913 37.29 -27.79 -9.92
C GLU A 913 35.86 -27.45 -10.29
N THR A 914 34.93 -27.74 -9.42
CA THR A 914 33.53 -27.36 -9.53
C THR A 914 33.08 -26.84 -8.19
N GLU A 915 32.45 -25.67 -8.18
CA GLU A 915 31.82 -25.07 -7.01
C GLU A 915 30.29 -25.12 -7.17
N GLY A 916 29.65 -25.93 -6.35
CA GLY A 916 28.20 -26.10 -6.30
C GLY A 916 27.53 -25.27 -5.19
N PHE A 917 28.27 -24.40 -4.52
CA PHE A 917 27.75 -23.50 -3.47
C PHE A 917 27.02 -24.17 -2.31
N GLU A 918 27.26 -25.45 -2.05
CA GLU A 918 26.54 -26.23 -1.04
C GLU A 918 26.80 -25.76 0.40
N SER A 919 28.01 -25.33 0.72
CA SER A 919 28.40 -24.94 2.09
C SER A 919 28.89 -23.50 2.21
N SER A 920 29.43 -22.92 1.15
CA SER A 920 30.00 -21.57 1.13
C SER A 920 30.02 -21.03 -0.31
N LEU A 921 30.62 -19.86 -0.52
CA LEU A 921 30.89 -19.32 -1.86
C LEU A 921 32.15 -19.92 -2.49
N GLY A 922 32.86 -20.83 -1.79
CA GLY A 922 34.12 -21.41 -2.25
C GLY A 922 35.18 -20.34 -2.60
N PRO A 923 35.75 -20.39 -3.83
CA PRO A 923 36.72 -19.40 -4.31
C PRO A 923 36.11 -18.08 -4.77
N TRP A 924 34.78 -17.94 -4.73
CA TRP A 924 34.05 -16.74 -5.15
C TRP A 924 33.87 -15.79 -3.98
N SER A 925 33.71 -14.52 -4.29
CA SER A 925 33.43 -13.45 -3.34
C SER A 925 32.46 -12.43 -3.95
N VAL A 926 31.67 -11.79 -3.11
CA VAL A 926 30.81 -10.67 -3.51
C VAL A 926 31.67 -9.41 -3.50
N ALA A 927 31.94 -8.85 -4.68
CA ALA A 927 32.83 -7.70 -4.82
C ALA A 927 32.13 -6.35 -4.60
N GLY A 928 30.80 -6.34 -4.58
CA GLY A 928 29.99 -5.11 -4.56
C GLY A 928 30.03 -4.34 -5.89
N PRO A 929 29.35 -3.18 -5.96
CA PRO A 929 29.29 -2.38 -7.16
C PRO A 929 30.66 -1.80 -7.54
N PRO A 930 30.96 -1.61 -8.84
CA PRO A 930 32.15 -0.91 -9.27
C PRO A 930 32.09 0.58 -8.92
N ALA A 931 33.25 1.23 -8.95
CA ALA A 931 33.39 2.65 -8.63
C ALA A 931 32.44 3.52 -9.48
N GLY A 932 31.67 4.38 -8.84
CA GLY A 932 30.73 5.27 -9.47
C GLY A 932 29.30 4.73 -9.59
N SER A 933 29.09 3.44 -9.37
CA SER A 933 27.75 2.84 -9.35
C SER A 933 27.06 3.03 -7.99
N PRO A 934 25.73 3.08 -7.92
CA PRO A 934 24.95 3.15 -6.67
C PRO A 934 25.27 2.01 -5.70
N ALA A 935 24.98 2.22 -4.42
CA ALA A 935 25.11 1.18 -3.40
C ALA A 935 24.02 0.11 -3.57
N VAL A 936 24.38 -1.15 -3.51
CA VAL A 936 23.46 -2.28 -3.68
C VAL A 936 22.83 -2.66 -2.35
N LEU A 937 21.49 -2.73 -2.29
CA LEU A 937 20.71 -3.09 -1.09
C LEU A 937 20.72 -4.60 -0.81
N LYS A 938 20.61 -5.43 -1.87
CA LYS A 938 20.66 -6.90 -1.79
C LYS A 938 21.63 -7.39 -2.87
N ASP A 939 22.78 -7.86 -2.47
CA ASP A 939 23.82 -8.37 -3.38
C ASP A 939 23.74 -9.89 -3.51
N TRP A 940 24.66 -10.48 -4.27
CA TRP A 940 24.77 -11.93 -4.42
C TRP A 940 24.76 -12.63 -3.07
N SER A 941 23.96 -13.66 -2.96
CA SER A 941 23.87 -14.45 -1.74
C SER A 941 23.65 -15.94 -2.05
N ARG A 942 24.14 -16.78 -1.16
CA ARG A 942 23.88 -18.22 -1.22
C ARG A 942 22.46 -18.49 -0.71
N THR A 943 21.68 -19.25 -1.47
CA THR A 943 20.31 -19.60 -1.12
C THR A 943 19.91 -20.99 -1.61
N GLY A 944 18.94 -21.61 -0.95
CA GLY A 944 18.32 -22.86 -1.41
C GLY A 944 17.16 -22.66 -2.38
N ALA A 945 16.65 -21.45 -2.52
CA ALA A 945 15.65 -21.05 -3.51
C ALA A 945 15.63 -19.52 -3.61
N LEU A 946 15.34 -18.98 -4.78
CA LEU A 946 15.25 -17.53 -5.00
C LEU A 946 14.06 -16.95 -4.22
N PHE A 947 12.93 -17.65 -4.29
CA PHE A 947 11.75 -17.35 -3.50
C PHE A 947 11.44 -18.56 -2.62
N LYS A 948 11.30 -18.31 -1.34
CA LYS A 948 10.77 -19.30 -0.43
C LYS A 948 9.25 -19.24 -0.53
N THR A 949 8.69 -20.09 -1.37
CA THR A 949 7.25 -20.24 -1.49
C THR A 949 6.80 -21.58 -0.90
N TYR A 950 5.61 -21.60 -0.32
CA TYR A 950 5.13 -22.74 0.44
C TYR A 950 3.67 -23.05 0.09
N GLY A 951 3.30 -24.33 0.04
CA GLY A 951 1.92 -24.77 -0.14
C GLY A 951 1.07 -24.64 1.14
N ALA A 952 1.67 -24.26 2.26
CA ALA A 952 1.00 -23.97 3.52
C ALA A 952 1.81 -22.94 4.33
N VAL A 953 1.11 -22.17 5.17
CA VAL A 953 1.72 -21.18 6.08
C VAL A 953 1.15 -21.39 7.49
N THR A 954 1.97 -21.18 8.52
CA THR A 954 1.55 -21.26 9.91
C THR A 954 1.92 -20.00 10.68
N THR A 955 1.02 -19.55 11.54
CA THR A 955 1.27 -18.53 12.57
C THR A 955 1.03 -19.14 13.97
N LYS A 956 1.07 -18.32 15.00
CA LYS A 956 0.68 -18.77 16.36
C LYS A 956 -0.80 -19.18 16.46
N ASP A 957 -1.66 -18.64 15.60
CA ASP A 957 -3.12 -18.76 15.69
C ASP A 957 -3.76 -19.38 14.46
N THR A 958 -3.00 -19.55 13.36
CA THR A 958 -3.56 -20.02 12.09
C THR A 958 -2.70 -21.09 11.41
N VAL A 959 -3.37 -21.94 10.63
CA VAL A 959 -2.78 -22.81 9.62
C VAL A 959 -3.52 -22.58 8.31
N LEU A 960 -2.82 -22.04 7.34
CA LEU A 960 -3.31 -21.84 5.97
C LEU A 960 -2.84 -23.00 5.10
N LEU A 961 -3.74 -23.60 4.36
CA LEU A 961 -3.48 -24.66 3.37
C LEU A 961 -3.90 -24.15 1.99
N GLY A 962 -3.00 -24.14 1.02
CA GLY A 962 -3.26 -23.73 -0.37
C GLY A 962 -4.10 -24.73 -1.19
N PHE A 963 -4.79 -25.62 -0.51
CA PHE A 963 -5.68 -26.63 -1.07
C PHE A 963 -6.73 -27.04 -0.03
N GLY A 964 -7.84 -27.58 -0.49
CA GLY A 964 -8.88 -28.10 0.40
C GLY A 964 -8.58 -29.54 0.88
N LEU A 965 -9.03 -29.89 2.08
CA LEU A 965 -8.96 -31.29 2.55
C LEU A 965 -9.77 -32.25 1.65
N GLU A 966 -10.79 -31.74 0.94
CA GLU A 966 -11.55 -32.49 -0.06
C GLU A 966 -10.67 -32.96 -1.22
N GLN A 967 -9.59 -32.27 -1.51
CA GLN A 967 -8.59 -32.57 -2.55
C GLN A 967 -7.51 -33.54 -2.08
N VAL A 968 -7.55 -34.02 -0.83
CA VAL A 968 -6.71 -35.09 -0.30
C VAL A 968 -7.50 -36.41 -0.42
N PRO A 969 -7.21 -37.31 -1.37
CA PRO A 969 -8.07 -38.49 -1.64
C PRO A 969 -8.15 -39.46 -0.47
N ALA A 970 -7.03 -39.78 0.18
CA ALA A 970 -6.97 -40.77 1.24
C ALA A 970 -7.44 -40.22 2.61
N ALA A 971 -8.36 -40.92 3.26
CA ALA A 971 -8.86 -40.56 4.59
C ALA A 971 -7.75 -40.55 5.66
N ALA A 972 -6.78 -41.47 5.54
CA ALA A 972 -5.64 -41.55 6.44
C ALA A 972 -4.76 -40.27 6.34
N ASP A 973 -4.53 -39.78 5.11
CA ASP A 973 -3.72 -38.62 4.85
C ASP A 973 -4.43 -37.33 5.35
N ARG A 974 -5.76 -37.21 5.13
CA ARG A 974 -6.54 -36.11 5.74
C ARG A 974 -6.42 -36.12 7.26
N THR A 975 -6.52 -37.30 7.89
CA THR A 975 -6.38 -37.43 9.35
C THR A 975 -4.98 -37.03 9.81
N ALA A 976 -3.94 -37.45 9.09
CA ALA A 976 -2.56 -37.10 9.42
C ALA A 976 -2.28 -35.62 9.27
N LEU A 977 -2.77 -34.97 8.20
CA LEU A 977 -2.61 -33.53 7.98
C LEU A 977 -3.31 -32.73 9.06
N VAL A 978 -4.57 -33.04 9.36
CA VAL A 978 -5.35 -32.37 10.42
C VAL A 978 -4.68 -32.55 11.79
N LYS A 979 -4.08 -33.71 12.07
CA LYS A 979 -3.30 -33.92 13.29
C LYS A 979 -2.13 -32.94 13.42
N LYS A 980 -1.39 -32.71 12.32
CA LYS A 980 -0.27 -31.76 12.30
C LYS A 980 -0.76 -30.33 12.44
N ALA A 981 -1.82 -29.94 11.72
CA ALA A 981 -2.41 -28.60 11.82
C ALA A 981 -2.89 -28.30 13.25
N LEU A 982 -3.61 -29.23 13.90
CA LEU A 982 -4.05 -29.05 15.27
C LEU A 982 -2.87 -28.96 16.25
N ALA A 983 -1.82 -29.76 16.07
CA ALA A 983 -0.62 -29.70 16.90
C ALA A 983 0.15 -28.39 16.74
N SER A 984 0.10 -27.74 15.57
CA SER A 984 0.65 -26.41 15.35
C SER A 984 -0.09 -25.33 16.16
N LEU A 985 -1.42 -25.43 16.24
CA LEU A 985 -2.27 -24.46 16.94
C LEU A 985 -2.32 -24.67 18.46
N ASP A 986 -1.99 -25.86 18.93
CA ASP A 986 -2.03 -26.23 20.37
C ASP A 986 -0.71 -25.91 21.11
N LYS A 987 0.31 -25.35 20.41
CA LYS A 987 1.56 -24.85 21.01
C LYS A 987 1.32 -23.54 21.73
#